data_46c3b12f9e893def833faae54ec258fa
#
_entry.id   46c3b12f9e893def833faae54ec258fa
#
_cell.length_a   1.000
_cell.length_b   1.000
_cell.length_c   1.000
_cell.angle_alpha   90.00
_cell.angle_beta   90.00
_cell.angle_gamma   90.00
#
_symmetry.space_group_name_H-M   'P 1'
#
loop_
_entity.id
_entity.type
_entity.pdbx_description
1 polymer ?
#
loop_
_entity_poly.entity_id
_entity_poly.type
_entity_poly.pdbx_seq_one_letter_code
_entity_poly.pdbx_strand_id
1 'polypeptide(L)'
;MRLASVPDWVSGVVPEWLAKVMRPKKAAPPWGTMARAVLALWVPMAVAFATGRRELALLTAMGGLLSVTIDSGGPYWQRVERIATAAVLGGAPGLLIGTLIYGRGWIAVSAVVFVAGVSSVLARLGGVGSVTGLQLFIYSTLGLGPLGALRPWWHTALGFLVGVAWALLLITPGYLLSPRSAERKAVAEVYYALATGLRLTGTPGMAGARTALAGALNAAYDAVLTRQASAGGRSARNMHLMAVLNVSHQFAEAAAALRATGETVPPLVTEEIDLFGDAILNERGPTAGALGFGERRGGGGRGGSGEPQLPLIPPVWSTSPGALALRESMVNLTRVLSGKWAPAITPPAAEPPSLRSRMRDSALRVTEQLIGGRIVWEFTLRLMICTGVAAIMSEVLPLQRSYWLVLTVGIILKPDYGSVFARAVQRGIGTVIGAVLGAVILALVPYGPWLLLPFGVLAALLPYAKARNFGLVTVFLTPLVVLLIDLLDVAGWHLAEARLVDTVLASAVVLLVGYAPWPSAWQAHLPGQFAGTLRAVCAYMEQALVAMPAARIAATGSARSPKRAPGEAPGLRSRLRRRAYRSLSNLRAEFQRTMAEPAAVSRRATAWWPAVVALEEVMDAVTATVVAIGRGTTVPSASSVHALTRTLKAVADAIETSTPPQVAGPLPGDPALEAVTAAVRSVLSVLTRDALAVSQGDAPA
;
A
#
# COMPACT_ATOMS: atom_id res chain seq x y z
N MET A 1 23.42 -12.97 11.67
CA MET A 1 24.26 -11.78 11.85
C MET A 1 23.39 -10.70 12.47
N ARG A 2 23.47 -10.51 13.80
CA ARG A 2 22.74 -9.48 14.56
C ARG A 2 23.34 -8.14 14.17
N LEU A 3 22.65 -7.36 13.32
CA LEU A 3 23.01 -5.98 13.08
C LEU A 3 22.74 -5.20 14.36
N ALA A 4 23.80 -4.58 14.87
CA ALA A 4 23.94 -3.88 16.12
C ALA A 4 22.74 -2.99 16.44
N SER A 5 22.28 -3.06 17.68
CA SER A 5 21.61 -1.98 18.40
C SER A 5 22.37 -0.68 18.12
N VAL A 6 21.63 0.38 17.78
CA VAL A 6 22.22 1.73 17.69
C VAL A 6 23.02 1.96 18.98
N PRO A 7 24.29 2.32 18.88
CA PRO A 7 25.11 2.50 20.07
C PRO A 7 24.46 3.52 21.01
N ASP A 8 24.49 3.26 22.32
CA ASP A 8 23.82 4.09 23.33
C ASP A 8 24.23 5.56 23.31
N TRP A 9 25.44 5.89 22.79
CA TRP A 9 25.87 7.28 22.61
C TRP A 9 25.08 8.03 21.51
N VAL A 10 24.50 7.34 20.53
CA VAL A 10 23.66 7.96 19.49
C VAL A 10 22.26 8.26 20.03
N SER A 11 21.78 7.48 21.01
CA SER A 11 20.45 7.67 21.61
C SER A 11 20.34 8.95 22.45
N GLY A 12 21.44 9.48 22.94
CA GLY A 12 21.48 10.74 23.67
C GLY A 12 21.55 12.01 22.80
N VAL A 13 21.96 11.88 21.52
CA VAL A 13 22.16 13.01 20.61
C VAL A 13 21.03 13.15 19.58
N VAL A 14 20.36 12.05 19.21
CA VAL A 14 19.30 12.06 18.19
C VAL A 14 17.94 12.00 18.87
N PRO A 15 17.06 13.00 18.65
CA PRO A 15 15.70 12.98 19.18
C PRO A 15 14.96 11.69 18.79
N GLU A 16 14.19 11.10 19.70
CA GLU A 16 13.48 9.82 19.47
C GLU A 16 12.61 9.82 18.21
N TRP A 17 11.94 10.95 17.92
CA TRP A 17 11.13 11.09 16.72
C TRP A 17 11.96 10.94 15.43
N LEU A 18 13.19 11.49 15.41
CA LEU A 18 14.08 11.41 14.26
C LEU A 18 14.60 9.97 14.08
N ALA A 19 14.99 9.32 15.18
CA ALA A 19 15.39 7.91 15.16
C ALA A 19 14.25 7.02 14.62
N LYS A 20 13.00 7.29 15.02
CA LYS A 20 11.80 6.57 14.55
C LYS A 20 11.53 6.79 13.06
N VAL A 21 11.64 8.03 12.57
CA VAL A 21 11.46 8.40 11.15
C VAL A 21 12.55 7.78 10.28
N MET A 22 13.79 7.71 10.75
CA MET A 22 14.93 7.16 10.00
C MET A 22 15.05 5.64 10.07
N ARG A 23 14.30 4.97 10.93
CA ARG A 23 14.41 3.51 11.15
C ARG A 23 14.04 2.71 9.90
N PRO A 24 14.96 1.91 9.33
CA PRO A 24 14.66 1.11 8.15
C PRO A 24 13.77 -0.08 8.50
N LYS A 25 12.81 -0.40 7.63
CA LYS A 25 12.02 -1.63 7.73
C LYS A 25 12.90 -2.85 7.47
N LYS A 26 12.68 -3.94 8.21
CA LYS A 26 13.32 -5.22 7.91
C LYS A 26 12.69 -5.79 6.63
N ALA A 27 13.46 -5.91 5.55
CA ALA A 27 13.03 -6.50 4.30
C ALA A 27 14.19 -7.33 3.72
N ALA A 28 13.87 -8.48 3.14
CA ALA A 28 14.84 -9.29 2.43
C ALA A 28 15.30 -8.58 1.13
N PRO A 29 16.54 -8.77 0.69
CA PRO A 29 17.03 -8.18 -0.56
C PRO A 29 16.25 -8.71 -1.76
N PRO A 30 15.67 -7.83 -2.62
CA PRO A 30 14.93 -8.24 -3.79
C PRO A 30 15.88 -8.49 -4.98
N TRP A 31 16.70 -9.56 -4.93
CA TRP A 31 17.78 -9.85 -5.87
C TRP A 31 17.38 -9.71 -7.34
N GLY A 32 16.24 -10.30 -7.74
CA GLY A 32 15.77 -10.21 -9.12
C GLY A 32 15.42 -8.80 -9.58
N THR A 33 14.95 -7.93 -8.66
CA THR A 33 14.68 -6.52 -8.96
C THR A 33 15.98 -5.72 -8.99
N MET A 34 16.94 -6.05 -8.11
CA MET A 34 18.28 -5.45 -8.10
C MET A 34 19.01 -5.70 -9.42
N ALA A 35 19.04 -6.97 -9.88
CA ALA A 35 19.67 -7.33 -11.15
C ALA A 35 19.01 -6.59 -12.34
N ARG A 36 17.68 -6.52 -12.38
CA ARG A 36 16.98 -5.76 -13.43
C ARG A 36 17.28 -4.27 -13.38
N ALA A 37 17.39 -3.69 -12.19
CA ALA A 37 17.74 -2.27 -12.04
C ALA A 37 19.15 -1.97 -12.59
N VAL A 38 20.11 -2.86 -12.31
CA VAL A 38 21.45 -2.76 -12.91
C VAL A 38 21.35 -2.80 -14.44
N LEU A 39 20.72 -3.82 -15.01
CA LEU A 39 20.62 -3.95 -16.47
C LEU A 39 19.86 -2.77 -17.13
N ALA A 40 18.80 -2.26 -16.47
CA ALA A 40 18.00 -1.15 -16.97
C ALA A 40 18.80 0.16 -17.06
N LEU A 41 19.76 0.38 -16.16
CA LEU A 41 20.53 1.61 -16.07
C LEU A 41 21.94 1.47 -16.60
N TRP A 42 22.61 0.39 -16.29
CA TRP A 42 24.01 0.16 -16.64
C TRP A 42 24.22 -0.07 -18.15
N VAL A 43 23.33 -0.86 -18.81
CA VAL A 43 23.46 -1.17 -20.24
C VAL A 43 23.39 0.10 -21.11
N PRO A 44 22.40 1.01 -20.96
CA PRO A 44 22.41 2.26 -21.70
C PRO A 44 23.69 3.09 -21.49
N MET A 45 24.19 3.13 -20.24
CA MET A 45 25.42 3.84 -19.92
C MET A 45 26.65 3.21 -20.56
N ALA A 46 26.76 1.87 -20.55
CA ALA A 46 27.85 1.16 -21.22
C ALA A 46 27.83 1.40 -22.72
N VAL A 47 26.65 1.38 -23.34
CA VAL A 47 26.48 1.72 -24.77
C VAL A 47 26.91 3.17 -25.05
N ALA A 48 26.65 4.12 -24.13
CA ALA A 48 27.12 5.49 -24.26
C ALA A 48 28.64 5.59 -24.38
N PHE A 49 29.34 4.93 -23.46
CA PHE A 49 30.80 4.91 -23.50
C PHE A 49 31.36 4.23 -24.74
N ALA A 50 30.72 3.16 -25.22
CA ALA A 50 31.14 2.43 -26.40
C ALA A 50 30.89 3.19 -27.70
N THR A 51 29.80 3.96 -27.80
CA THR A 51 29.37 4.64 -29.04
C THR A 51 29.64 6.14 -29.08
N GLY A 52 30.01 6.74 -27.94
CA GLY A 52 30.15 8.19 -27.77
C GLY A 52 28.83 8.96 -27.76
N ARG A 53 27.67 8.31 -27.90
CA ARG A 53 26.33 8.93 -27.92
C ARG A 53 25.77 9.17 -26.52
N ARG A 54 26.38 10.10 -25.78
CA ARG A 54 26.10 10.36 -24.38
C ARG A 54 24.66 10.82 -24.11
N GLU A 55 24.14 11.69 -24.96
CA GLU A 55 22.77 12.25 -24.83
C GLU A 55 21.69 11.17 -24.93
N LEU A 56 21.79 10.30 -25.93
CA LEU A 56 20.82 9.22 -26.12
C LEU A 56 20.83 8.24 -24.95
N ALA A 57 22.01 7.92 -24.45
CA ALA A 57 22.15 7.03 -23.30
C ALA A 57 21.61 7.63 -22.01
N LEU A 58 21.82 8.94 -21.77
CA LEU A 58 21.22 9.63 -20.64
C LEU A 58 19.69 9.53 -20.69
N LEU A 59 19.07 9.85 -21.84
CA LEU A 59 17.62 9.80 -22.01
C LEU A 59 17.09 8.39 -21.80
N THR A 60 17.79 7.38 -22.34
CA THR A 60 17.44 5.96 -22.17
C THR A 60 17.59 5.52 -20.70
N ALA A 61 18.66 5.92 -20.03
CA ALA A 61 18.85 5.65 -18.61
C ALA A 61 17.78 6.32 -17.74
N MET A 62 17.31 7.50 -18.09
CA MET A 62 16.20 8.19 -17.40
C MET A 62 14.88 7.42 -17.53
N GLY A 63 14.59 6.83 -18.70
CA GLY A 63 13.45 5.93 -18.88
C GLY A 63 13.58 4.66 -18.05
N GLY A 64 14.78 4.09 -17.97
CA GLY A 64 15.12 2.99 -17.08
C GLY A 64 14.93 3.35 -15.61
N LEU A 65 15.39 4.53 -15.17
CA LEU A 65 15.27 5.03 -13.81
C LEU A 65 13.80 5.23 -13.40
N LEU A 66 12.97 5.80 -14.30
CA LEU A 66 11.52 5.86 -14.07
C LEU A 66 10.97 4.47 -13.78
N SER A 67 11.28 3.50 -14.64
CA SER A 67 10.76 2.14 -14.52
C SER A 67 11.19 1.48 -13.20
N VAL A 68 12.45 1.62 -12.79
CA VAL A 68 12.99 1.09 -11.53
C VAL A 68 12.32 1.77 -10.31
N THR A 69 12.12 3.08 -10.36
CA THR A 69 11.53 3.82 -9.24
C THR A 69 10.04 3.55 -9.08
N ILE A 70 9.31 3.32 -10.17
CA ILE A 70 7.87 3.02 -10.15
C ILE A 70 7.58 1.55 -9.85
N ASP A 71 8.46 0.64 -10.31
CA ASP A 71 8.25 -0.81 -10.13
C ASP A 71 8.14 -1.18 -8.65
N SER A 72 6.91 -1.48 -8.21
CA SER A 72 6.60 -1.93 -6.84
C SER A 72 6.37 -3.44 -6.73
N GLY A 73 6.71 -4.20 -7.78
CA GLY A 73 6.40 -5.62 -7.86
C GLY A 73 4.92 -5.89 -8.18
N GLY A 74 4.50 -7.12 -7.95
CA GLY A 74 3.14 -7.56 -8.26
C GLY A 74 3.00 -8.26 -9.62
N PRO A 75 1.76 -8.50 -10.08
CA PRO A 75 1.47 -9.14 -11.35
C PRO A 75 2.08 -8.41 -12.55
N TYR A 76 2.55 -9.16 -13.55
CA TYR A 76 3.24 -8.61 -14.72
C TYR A 76 2.45 -7.48 -15.41
N TRP A 77 1.17 -7.71 -15.73
CA TRP A 77 0.35 -6.72 -16.44
C TRP A 77 0.10 -5.45 -15.63
N GLN A 78 -0.04 -5.54 -14.31
CA GLN A 78 -0.13 -4.35 -13.45
C GLN A 78 1.14 -3.52 -13.46
N ARG A 79 2.31 -4.20 -13.47
CA ARG A 79 3.60 -3.53 -13.55
C ARG A 79 3.75 -2.83 -14.90
N VAL A 80 3.44 -3.55 -16.00
CA VAL A 80 3.48 -2.99 -17.37
C VAL A 80 2.52 -1.82 -17.49
N GLU A 81 1.26 -1.97 -17.08
CA GLU A 81 0.26 -0.90 -17.12
C GLU A 81 0.72 0.33 -16.35
N ARG A 82 1.21 0.15 -15.13
CA ARG A 82 1.67 1.25 -14.27
C ARG A 82 2.86 1.99 -14.87
N ILE A 83 3.87 1.25 -15.33
CA ILE A 83 5.09 1.83 -15.92
C ILE A 83 4.77 2.50 -17.26
N ALA A 84 4.03 1.81 -18.14
CA ALA A 84 3.68 2.36 -19.46
C ALA A 84 2.78 3.59 -19.34
N THR A 85 1.74 3.55 -18.49
CA THR A 85 0.85 4.70 -18.28
C THR A 85 1.61 5.89 -17.70
N ALA A 86 2.47 5.68 -16.71
CA ALA A 86 3.27 6.73 -16.12
C ALA A 86 4.30 7.30 -17.11
N ALA A 87 4.85 6.48 -18.00
CA ALA A 87 5.78 6.94 -19.03
C ALA A 87 5.09 7.72 -20.16
N VAL A 88 4.00 7.13 -20.72
CA VAL A 88 3.33 7.67 -21.91
C VAL A 88 2.44 8.88 -21.58
N LEU A 89 1.73 8.86 -20.45
CA LEU A 89 0.83 9.96 -20.06
C LEU A 89 1.47 10.93 -19.05
N GLY A 90 2.61 10.59 -18.46
CA GLY A 90 3.32 11.41 -17.49
C GLY A 90 4.70 11.83 -18.00
N GLY A 91 5.67 10.91 -18.03
CA GLY A 91 7.07 11.22 -18.27
C GLY A 91 7.36 11.83 -19.64
N ALA A 92 6.90 11.22 -20.72
CA ALA A 92 7.16 11.73 -22.08
C ALA A 92 6.47 13.08 -22.35
N PRO A 93 5.17 13.29 -22.03
CA PRO A 93 4.57 14.61 -22.14
C PRO A 93 5.24 15.65 -21.22
N GLY A 94 5.64 15.25 -20.01
CA GLY A 94 6.39 16.12 -19.10
C GLY A 94 7.69 16.62 -19.75
N LEU A 95 8.53 15.72 -20.28
CA LEU A 95 9.75 16.10 -20.99
C LEU A 95 9.46 17.03 -22.16
N LEU A 96 8.46 16.73 -22.98
CA LEU A 96 8.07 17.58 -24.10
C LEU A 96 7.68 18.99 -23.65
N ILE A 97 6.83 19.10 -22.64
CA ILE A 97 6.44 20.39 -22.06
C ILE A 97 7.69 21.12 -21.55
N GLY A 98 8.54 20.47 -20.75
CA GLY A 98 9.75 21.09 -20.21
C GLY A 98 10.70 21.57 -21.29
N THR A 99 10.95 20.78 -22.34
CA THR A 99 11.82 21.18 -23.48
C THR A 99 11.24 22.33 -24.32
N LEU A 100 9.91 22.40 -24.47
CA LEU A 100 9.22 23.47 -25.19
C LEU A 100 9.25 24.80 -24.44
N ILE A 101 9.25 24.78 -23.11
CA ILE A 101 9.30 26.00 -22.28
C ILE A 101 10.71 26.34 -21.80
N TYR A 102 11.72 25.55 -22.15
CA TYR A 102 13.12 25.80 -21.79
C TYR A 102 13.60 27.17 -22.28
N GLY A 103 14.22 27.91 -21.37
CA GLY A 103 14.76 29.25 -21.66
C GLY A 103 13.72 30.36 -21.84
N ARG A 104 12.43 30.11 -21.53
CA ARG A 104 11.36 31.11 -21.69
C ARG A 104 11.07 31.95 -20.45
N GLY A 105 11.96 31.95 -19.43
CA GLY A 105 11.84 32.77 -18.23
C GLY A 105 10.48 32.64 -17.54
N TRP A 106 9.76 33.74 -17.33
CA TRP A 106 8.47 33.76 -16.62
C TRP A 106 7.37 32.90 -17.22
N ILE A 107 7.43 32.61 -18.54
CA ILE A 107 6.49 31.66 -19.17
C ILE A 107 6.76 30.25 -18.65
N ALA A 108 8.02 29.88 -18.45
CA ALA A 108 8.36 28.58 -17.85
C ALA A 108 7.86 28.48 -16.41
N VAL A 109 7.98 29.54 -15.60
CA VAL A 109 7.44 29.61 -14.24
C VAL A 109 5.93 29.34 -14.25
N SER A 110 5.18 30.07 -15.08
CA SER A 110 3.72 29.93 -15.17
C SER A 110 3.30 28.53 -15.62
N ALA A 111 4.00 27.99 -16.62
CA ALA A 111 3.73 26.66 -17.16
C ALA A 111 3.98 25.54 -16.12
N VAL A 112 5.07 25.63 -15.36
CA VAL A 112 5.38 24.63 -14.32
C VAL A 112 4.36 24.68 -13.17
N VAL A 113 3.91 25.86 -12.77
CA VAL A 113 2.83 26.01 -11.78
C VAL A 113 1.53 25.40 -12.30
N PHE A 114 1.20 25.59 -13.57
CA PHE A 114 0.04 24.96 -14.20
C PHE A 114 0.19 23.43 -14.21
N VAL A 115 1.36 22.90 -14.61
CA VAL A 115 1.65 21.46 -14.58
C VAL A 115 1.55 20.90 -13.16
N ALA A 116 1.98 21.63 -12.14
CA ALA A 116 1.81 21.23 -10.75
C ALA A 116 0.31 21.08 -10.38
N GLY A 117 -0.54 22.01 -10.82
CA GLY A 117 -1.99 21.92 -10.66
C GLY A 117 -2.57 20.68 -11.33
N VAL A 118 -2.24 20.44 -12.61
CA VAL A 118 -2.67 19.24 -13.35
C VAL A 118 -2.19 17.95 -12.67
N SER A 119 -0.92 17.92 -12.26
CA SER A 119 -0.32 16.80 -11.54
C SER A 119 -1.06 16.47 -10.24
N SER A 120 -1.46 17.51 -9.50
CA SER A 120 -2.25 17.37 -8.26
C SER A 120 -3.62 16.74 -8.51
N VAL A 121 -4.32 17.15 -9.57
CA VAL A 121 -5.62 16.59 -9.95
C VAL A 121 -5.46 15.12 -10.38
N LEU A 122 -4.47 14.83 -11.23
CA LEU A 122 -4.17 13.45 -11.65
C LEU A 122 -3.85 12.54 -10.45
N ALA A 123 -3.17 13.06 -9.43
CA ALA A 123 -2.82 12.30 -8.23
C ALA A 123 -4.04 11.78 -7.46
N ARG A 124 -5.22 12.32 -7.67
CA ARG A 124 -6.47 11.88 -7.04
C ARG A 124 -7.16 10.73 -7.79
N LEU A 125 -6.77 10.42 -9.01
CA LEU A 125 -7.37 9.34 -9.82
C LEU A 125 -6.96 7.92 -9.38
N GLY A 126 -6.43 7.78 -8.18
CA GLY A 126 -5.97 6.50 -7.62
C GLY A 126 -4.46 6.28 -7.83
N GLY A 127 -4.00 5.08 -7.50
CA GLY A 127 -2.57 4.79 -7.43
C GLY A 127 -1.81 4.99 -8.76
N VAL A 128 -2.41 4.64 -9.90
CA VAL A 128 -1.80 4.87 -11.23
C VAL A 128 -1.81 6.36 -11.59
N GLY A 129 -2.91 7.06 -11.33
CA GLY A 129 -3.02 8.50 -11.56
C GLY A 129 -2.02 9.30 -10.73
N SER A 130 -1.84 8.94 -9.46
CA SER A 130 -0.86 9.55 -8.57
C SER A 130 0.57 9.43 -9.09
N VAL A 131 0.95 8.25 -9.56
CA VAL A 131 2.27 8.04 -10.14
C VAL A 131 2.42 8.82 -11.45
N THR A 132 1.42 8.78 -12.33
CA THR A 132 1.42 9.49 -13.61
C THR A 132 1.53 11.01 -13.43
N GLY A 133 0.74 11.59 -12.52
CA GLY A 133 0.80 13.02 -12.20
C GLY A 133 2.17 13.44 -11.67
N LEU A 134 2.74 12.64 -10.75
CA LEU A 134 4.09 12.92 -10.25
C LEU A 134 5.14 12.87 -11.36
N GLN A 135 5.05 11.89 -12.26
CA GLN A 135 6.01 11.79 -13.37
C GLN A 135 5.85 12.94 -14.37
N LEU A 136 4.61 13.37 -14.65
CA LEU A 136 4.37 14.56 -15.45
C LEU A 136 5.11 15.78 -14.87
N PHE A 137 4.99 16.00 -13.57
CA PHE A 137 5.66 17.11 -12.88
C PHE A 137 7.19 16.94 -12.86
N ILE A 138 7.70 15.77 -12.48
CA ILE A 138 9.16 15.50 -12.40
C ILE A 138 9.82 15.73 -13.77
N TYR A 139 9.26 15.14 -14.82
CA TYR A 139 9.88 15.22 -16.14
C TYR A 139 9.68 16.57 -16.83
N SER A 140 8.61 17.31 -16.51
CA SER A 140 8.51 18.71 -16.98
C SER A 140 9.58 19.61 -16.36
N THR A 141 9.88 19.41 -15.07
CA THR A 141 10.96 20.15 -14.41
C THR A 141 12.35 19.71 -14.87
N LEU A 142 12.57 18.43 -15.15
CA LEU A 142 13.84 17.95 -15.72
C LEU A 142 14.07 18.49 -17.15
N GLY A 143 13.01 18.68 -17.94
CA GLY A 143 13.08 19.31 -19.24
C GLY A 143 13.45 20.80 -19.21
N LEU A 144 13.33 21.47 -18.07
CA LEU A 144 13.85 22.83 -17.85
C LEU A 144 15.37 22.88 -17.64
N GLY A 145 16.01 21.74 -17.41
CA GLY A 145 17.45 21.63 -17.29
C GLY A 145 18.17 21.47 -18.63
N PRO A 146 19.41 20.96 -18.62
CA PRO A 146 20.22 20.77 -19.83
C PRO A 146 19.56 19.94 -20.93
N LEU A 147 18.61 19.06 -20.56
CA LEU A 147 17.83 18.29 -21.53
C LEU A 147 16.96 19.16 -22.45
N GLY A 148 16.53 20.33 -21.99
CA GLY A 148 15.75 21.29 -22.77
C GLY A 148 16.52 21.92 -23.91
N ALA A 149 17.86 21.92 -23.87
CA ALA A 149 18.71 22.41 -24.93
C ALA A 149 18.87 21.42 -26.09
N LEU A 150 18.52 20.13 -25.90
CA LEU A 150 18.68 19.11 -26.93
C LEU A 150 17.76 19.36 -28.14
N ARG A 151 18.31 19.19 -29.32
CA ARG A 151 17.58 19.34 -30.58
C ARG A 151 17.77 18.14 -31.48
N PRO A 152 16.74 17.71 -32.20
CA PRO A 152 15.34 18.19 -32.17
C PRO A 152 14.61 17.81 -30.87
N TRP A 153 13.68 18.64 -30.42
CA TRP A 153 12.98 18.58 -29.14
C TRP A 153 12.27 17.25 -28.87
N TRP A 154 11.83 16.52 -29.88
CA TRP A 154 11.15 15.22 -29.74
C TRP A 154 12.11 14.08 -29.44
N HIS A 155 13.43 14.23 -29.66
CA HIS A 155 14.43 13.22 -29.30
C HIS A 155 14.43 12.93 -27.82
N THR A 156 14.14 13.92 -26.97
CA THR A 156 14.11 13.74 -25.52
C THR A 156 13.04 12.73 -25.09
N ALA A 157 11.82 12.88 -25.62
CA ALA A 157 10.73 11.94 -25.32
C ALA A 157 10.96 10.56 -25.95
N LEU A 158 11.47 10.51 -27.17
CA LEU A 158 11.73 9.23 -27.85
C LEU A 158 12.82 8.44 -27.16
N GLY A 159 13.97 9.04 -26.86
CA GLY A 159 15.07 8.37 -26.13
C GLY A 159 14.62 7.87 -24.74
N PHE A 160 13.83 8.67 -24.05
CA PHE A 160 13.22 8.28 -22.77
C PHE A 160 12.29 7.05 -22.93
N LEU A 161 11.39 7.05 -23.94
CA LEU A 161 10.48 5.92 -24.19
C LEU A 161 11.23 4.65 -24.60
N VAL A 162 12.33 4.75 -25.33
CA VAL A 162 13.23 3.62 -25.63
C VAL A 162 13.77 3.01 -24.34
N GLY A 163 14.16 3.84 -23.36
CA GLY A 163 14.62 3.36 -22.05
C GLY A 163 13.53 2.67 -21.25
N VAL A 164 12.30 3.18 -21.32
CA VAL A 164 11.13 2.53 -20.71
C VAL A 164 10.86 1.18 -21.37
N ALA A 165 10.87 1.12 -22.70
CA ALA A 165 10.67 -0.12 -23.47
C ALA A 165 11.74 -1.16 -23.12
N TRP A 166 13.02 -0.75 -23.03
CA TRP A 166 14.11 -1.60 -22.55
C TRP A 166 13.85 -2.15 -21.15
N ALA A 167 13.47 -1.31 -20.19
CA ALA A 167 13.16 -1.75 -18.83
C ALA A 167 11.95 -2.69 -18.76
N LEU A 168 10.92 -2.48 -19.59
CA LEU A 168 9.77 -3.38 -19.71
C LEU A 168 10.18 -4.74 -20.31
N LEU A 169 11.08 -4.73 -21.29
CA LEU A 169 11.64 -5.96 -21.86
C LEU A 169 12.35 -6.80 -20.78
N LEU A 170 13.10 -6.18 -19.88
CA LEU A 170 13.78 -6.86 -18.77
C LEU A 170 12.84 -7.48 -17.72
N ILE A 171 11.57 -7.08 -17.69
CA ILE A 171 10.56 -7.71 -16.82
C ILE A 171 9.98 -8.98 -17.45
N THR A 172 9.99 -9.07 -18.78
CA THR A 172 9.33 -10.13 -19.55
C THR A 172 9.87 -11.55 -19.26
N PRO A 173 11.21 -11.81 -19.13
CA PRO A 173 11.70 -13.14 -18.83
C PRO A 173 11.16 -13.72 -17.52
N GLY A 174 11.02 -12.89 -16.48
CA GLY A 174 10.43 -13.33 -15.22
C GLY A 174 8.97 -13.76 -15.35
N TYR A 175 8.23 -13.16 -16.28
CA TYR A 175 6.87 -13.58 -16.59
C TYR A 175 6.81 -14.88 -17.39
N LEU A 176 7.70 -15.04 -18.37
CA LEU A 176 7.76 -16.25 -19.21
C LEU A 176 8.18 -17.48 -18.40
N LEU A 177 9.16 -17.31 -17.51
CA LEU A 177 9.70 -18.41 -16.68
C LEU A 177 8.76 -18.79 -15.53
N SER A 178 7.99 -17.84 -14.98
CA SER A 178 7.15 -18.08 -13.82
C SER A 178 5.84 -17.26 -13.90
N PRO A 179 4.95 -17.58 -14.86
CA PRO A 179 3.78 -16.78 -15.16
C PRO A 179 2.76 -16.89 -14.06
N ARG A 180 2.83 -16.63 -12.89
CA ARG A 180 1.82 -16.61 -11.78
C ARG A 180 2.46 -16.72 -10.41
N SER A 181 3.76 -16.66 -10.33
CA SER A 181 4.47 -16.68 -9.04
C SER A 181 4.03 -15.54 -8.12
N ALA A 182 3.67 -14.38 -8.69
CA ALA A 182 3.26 -13.22 -7.92
C ALA A 182 1.89 -13.38 -7.28
N GLU A 183 0.90 -13.91 -8.02
CA GLU A 183 -0.45 -14.14 -7.51
C GLU A 183 -0.48 -15.26 -6.48
N ARG A 184 0.21 -16.37 -6.75
CA ARG A 184 0.34 -17.47 -5.79
C ARG A 184 1.07 -17.04 -4.53
N LYS A 185 2.15 -16.28 -4.68
CA LYS A 185 2.86 -15.72 -3.54
C LYS A 185 1.99 -14.81 -2.70
N ALA A 186 1.19 -13.94 -3.32
CA ALA A 186 0.27 -13.06 -2.59
C ALA A 186 -0.81 -13.84 -1.84
N VAL A 187 -1.33 -14.94 -2.42
CA VAL A 187 -2.31 -15.79 -1.75
C VAL A 187 -1.66 -16.63 -0.64
N ALA A 188 -0.47 -17.19 -0.85
CA ALA A 188 0.28 -17.93 0.17
C ALA A 188 0.60 -17.05 1.39
N GLU A 189 0.99 -15.79 1.16
CA GLU A 189 1.29 -14.82 2.21
C GLU A 189 0.10 -14.57 3.15
N VAL A 190 -1.14 -14.74 2.67
CA VAL A 190 -2.35 -14.68 3.52
C VAL A 190 -2.33 -15.80 4.56
N TYR A 191 -1.98 -17.02 4.17
CA TYR A 191 -1.95 -18.17 5.08
C TYR A 191 -0.80 -18.09 6.08
N TYR A 192 0.38 -17.61 5.67
CA TYR A 192 1.48 -17.32 6.60
C TYR A 192 1.12 -16.20 7.60
N ALA A 193 0.43 -15.16 7.14
CA ALA A 193 -0.04 -14.10 8.03
C ALA A 193 -1.13 -14.60 8.99
N LEU A 194 -2.01 -15.51 8.56
CA LEU A 194 -3.01 -16.18 9.42
C LEU A 194 -2.34 -17.03 10.49
N ALA A 195 -1.39 -17.89 10.12
CA ALA A 195 -0.64 -18.72 11.05
C ALA A 195 0.11 -17.88 12.09
N THR A 196 0.78 -16.82 11.63
CA THR A 196 1.47 -15.87 12.52
C THR A 196 0.50 -15.16 13.46
N GLY A 197 -0.66 -14.74 12.96
CA GLY A 197 -1.70 -14.09 13.78
C GLY A 197 -2.26 -15.01 14.87
N LEU A 198 -2.46 -16.29 14.56
CA LEU A 198 -2.92 -17.27 15.54
C LEU A 198 -1.87 -17.59 16.61
N ARG A 199 -0.57 -17.68 16.23
CA ARG A 199 0.54 -17.87 17.20
C ARG A 199 0.70 -16.71 18.17
N LEU A 200 0.41 -15.48 17.71
CA LEU A 200 0.56 -14.27 18.52
C LEU A 200 -0.71 -13.89 19.29
N THR A 201 -1.74 -14.75 19.30
CA THR A 201 -2.97 -14.50 20.07
C THR A 201 -2.63 -14.34 21.56
N GLY A 202 -3.13 -13.26 22.18
CA GLY A 202 -2.85 -12.94 23.59
C GLY A 202 -1.49 -12.25 23.84
N THR A 203 -0.66 -12.01 22.81
CA THR A 203 0.64 -11.34 22.96
C THR A 203 0.61 -9.89 22.46
N PRO A 204 1.55 -9.02 22.91
CA PRO A 204 1.67 -7.64 22.39
C PRO A 204 1.92 -7.56 20.88
N GLY A 205 2.44 -8.64 20.26
CA GLY A 205 2.69 -8.73 18.81
C GLY A 205 1.44 -8.86 17.96
N MET A 206 0.29 -9.18 18.54
CA MET A 206 -0.98 -9.42 17.84
C MET A 206 -1.43 -8.24 16.96
N ALA A 207 -1.24 -7.01 17.46
CA ALA A 207 -1.60 -5.82 16.73
C ALA A 207 -0.85 -5.69 15.37
N GLY A 208 0.44 -6.04 15.35
CA GLY A 208 1.25 -6.12 14.13
C GLY A 208 0.79 -7.23 13.19
N ALA A 209 0.49 -8.41 13.74
CA ALA A 209 0.02 -9.56 12.96
C ALA A 209 -1.34 -9.31 12.28
N ARG A 210 -2.27 -8.62 12.95
CA ARG A 210 -3.53 -8.16 12.35
C ARG A 210 -3.31 -7.26 11.12
N THR A 211 -2.41 -6.30 11.27
CA THR A 211 -2.08 -5.38 10.18
C THR A 211 -1.46 -6.14 8.99
N ALA A 212 -0.57 -7.08 9.28
CA ALA A 212 0.04 -7.92 8.26
C ALA A 212 -1.00 -8.78 7.51
N LEU A 213 -1.93 -9.40 8.24
CA LEU A 213 -3.01 -10.19 7.64
C LEU A 213 -3.94 -9.34 6.76
N ALA A 214 -4.37 -8.17 7.23
CA ALA A 214 -5.20 -7.27 6.44
C ALA A 214 -4.47 -6.78 5.18
N GLY A 215 -3.17 -6.47 5.29
CA GLY A 215 -2.31 -6.12 4.16
C GLY A 215 -2.18 -7.27 3.15
N ALA A 216 -1.92 -8.48 3.62
CA ALA A 216 -1.80 -9.68 2.78
C ALA A 216 -3.12 -9.98 2.04
N LEU A 217 -4.27 -9.92 2.73
CA LEU A 217 -5.59 -10.10 2.12
C LEU A 217 -5.86 -9.07 1.02
N ASN A 218 -5.60 -7.78 1.28
CA ASN A 218 -5.78 -6.73 0.28
C ASN A 218 -4.87 -6.96 -0.94
N ALA A 219 -3.59 -7.26 -0.72
CA ALA A 219 -2.63 -7.54 -1.78
C ALA A 219 -3.03 -8.77 -2.62
N ALA A 220 -3.51 -9.84 -1.98
CA ALA A 220 -3.98 -11.05 -2.67
C ALA A 220 -5.21 -10.78 -3.54
N TYR A 221 -6.20 -10.03 -3.00
CA TYR A 221 -7.38 -9.62 -3.78
C TYR A 221 -7.00 -8.75 -4.97
N ASP A 222 -6.17 -7.75 -4.76
CA ASP A 222 -5.73 -6.86 -5.83
C ASP A 222 -4.96 -7.64 -6.90
N ALA A 223 -4.10 -8.59 -6.53
CA ALA A 223 -3.35 -9.43 -7.46
C ALA A 223 -4.27 -10.33 -8.30
N VAL A 224 -5.25 -10.99 -7.67
CA VAL A 224 -6.12 -11.96 -8.34
C VAL A 224 -7.21 -11.26 -9.18
N LEU A 225 -7.85 -10.20 -8.64
CA LEU A 225 -8.93 -9.46 -9.34
C LEU A 225 -8.42 -8.69 -10.56
N THR A 226 -7.23 -8.07 -10.48
CA THR A 226 -6.67 -7.33 -11.62
C THR A 226 -6.37 -8.25 -12.78
N ARG A 227 -5.89 -9.46 -12.50
CA ARG A 227 -5.67 -10.44 -13.56
C ARG A 227 -6.97 -10.90 -14.20
N GLN A 228 -8.04 -11.05 -13.43
CA GLN A 228 -9.35 -11.41 -13.97
C GLN A 228 -9.86 -10.35 -14.95
N ALA A 229 -9.60 -9.06 -14.65
CA ALA A 229 -9.95 -7.95 -15.53
C ALA A 229 -9.05 -7.87 -16.79
N SER A 230 -7.76 -8.25 -16.69
CA SER A 230 -6.79 -8.13 -17.78
C SER A 230 -6.78 -9.33 -18.74
N ALA A 231 -7.11 -10.54 -18.26
CA ALA A 231 -6.97 -11.77 -19.03
C ALA A 231 -8.22 -12.18 -19.85
N GLY A 232 -9.21 -11.29 -19.98
CA GLY A 232 -10.38 -11.52 -20.85
C GLY A 232 -11.15 -12.80 -20.56
N GLY A 233 -11.09 -13.37 -19.33
CA GLY A 233 -11.87 -14.55 -19.11
C GLY A 233 -11.43 -15.56 -18.06
N ARG A 234 -12.26 -16.47 -17.90
CA ARG A 234 -12.43 -17.59 -16.97
C ARG A 234 -11.37 -18.68 -17.17
N SER A 235 -10.09 -18.42 -16.91
CA SER A 235 -9.14 -19.52 -16.81
C SER A 235 -9.50 -20.36 -15.57
N ALA A 236 -9.63 -21.68 -15.74
CA ALA A 236 -9.90 -22.62 -14.63
C ALA A 236 -8.94 -22.44 -13.45
N ARG A 237 -7.68 -22.09 -13.73
CA ARG A 237 -6.66 -21.80 -12.72
C ARG A 237 -6.88 -20.48 -11.98
N ASN A 238 -7.45 -19.45 -12.62
CA ASN A 238 -7.81 -18.20 -11.92
C ASN A 238 -9.01 -18.43 -11.00
N MET A 239 -9.95 -19.27 -11.43
CA MET A 239 -11.07 -19.68 -10.58
C MET A 239 -10.56 -20.49 -9.37
N HIS A 240 -9.56 -21.32 -9.54
CA HIS A 240 -8.94 -22.07 -8.45
C HIS A 240 -8.28 -21.14 -7.41
N LEU A 241 -7.42 -20.20 -7.83
CA LEU A 241 -6.83 -19.21 -6.92
C LEU A 241 -7.87 -18.33 -6.22
N MET A 242 -8.97 -17.97 -6.93
CA MET A 242 -10.09 -17.27 -6.31
C MET A 242 -10.82 -18.15 -5.30
N ALA A 243 -10.97 -19.43 -5.54
CA ALA A 243 -11.56 -20.36 -4.58
C ALA A 243 -10.69 -20.46 -3.32
N VAL A 244 -9.38 -20.64 -3.48
CA VAL A 244 -8.42 -20.63 -2.37
C VAL A 244 -8.51 -19.32 -1.58
N LEU A 245 -8.52 -18.17 -2.27
CA LEU A 245 -8.64 -16.85 -1.62
C LEU A 245 -10.00 -16.66 -0.93
N ASN A 246 -11.08 -17.22 -1.47
CA ASN A 246 -12.39 -17.18 -0.81
C ASN A 246 -12.43 -18.01 0.47
N VAL A 247 -11.74 -19.16 0.51
CA VAL A 247 -11.63 -19.97 1.73
C VAL A 247 -10.82 -19.24 2.80
N SER A 248 -9.82 -18.42 2.43
CA SER A 248 -9.05 -17.65 3.42
C SER A 248 -9.91 -16.72 4.28
N HIS A 249 -11.11 -16.33 3.80
CA HIS A 249 -12.05 -15.58 4.63
C HIS A 249 -12.65 -16.40 5.76
N GLN A 250 -12.92 -17.69 5.52
CA GLN A 250 -13.40 -18.58 6.56
C GLN A 250 -12.33 -18.75 7.65
N PHE A 251 -11.06 -18.86 7.25
CA PHE A 251 -9.94 -18.84 8.20
C PHE A 251 -9.87 -17.53 8.99
N ALA A 252 -10.02 -16.39 8.34
CA ALA A 252 -9.99 -15.09 9.01
C ALA A 252 -11.17 -14.91 9.98
N GLU A 253 -12.36 -15.41 9.63
CA GLU A 253 -13.53 -15.42 10.54
C GLU A 253 -13.28 -16.33 11.74
N ALA A 254 -12.79 -17.55 11.53
CA ALA A 254 -12.45 -18.48 12.60
C ALA A 254 -11.34 -17.92 13.52
N ALA A 255 -10.31 -17.32 12.94
CA ALA A 255 -9.25 -16.65 13.71
C ALA A 255 -9.77 -15.46 14.52
N ALA A 256 -10.74 -14.70 14.01
CA ALA A 256 -11.38 -13.61 14.76
C ALA A 256 -12.21 -14.17 15.92
N ALA A 257 -12.94 -15.28 15.71
CA ALA A 257 -13.72 -15.94 16.76
C ALA A 257 -12.83 -16.48 17.89
N LEU A 258 -11.70 -17.11 17.56
CA LEU A 258 -10.73 -17.61 18.54
C LEU A 258 -10.08 -16.48 19.34
N ARG A 259 -9.79 -15.34 18.68
CA ARG A 259 -9.27 -14.16 19.38
C ARG A 259 -10.28 -13.54 20.32
N ALA A 260 -11.55 -13.45 19.91
CA ALA A 260 -12.60 -12.88 20.75
C ALA A 260 -12.84 -13.69 22.04
N THR A 261 -12.60 -15.00 22.00
CA THR A 261 -12.69 -15.89 23.17
C THR A 261 -11.36 -16.01 23.94
N GLY A 262 -10.27 -15.44 23.42
CA GLY A 262 -8.93 -15.57 24.01
C GLY A 262 -8.35 -16.99 23.93
N GLU A 263 -8.94 -17.86 23.12
CA GLU A 263 -8.54 -19.25 22.99
C GLU A 263 -7.21 -19.39 22.22
N THR A 264 -6.27 -20.12 22.80
CA THR A 264 -4.97 -20.40 22.18
C THR A 264 -5.06 -21.58 21.21
N VAL A 265 -4.39 -21.45 20.07
CA VAL A 265 -4.35 -22.50 19.04
C VAL A 265 -3.08 -23.35 19.21
N PRO A 266 -3.18 -24.68 19.19
CA PRO A 266 -2.02 -25.54 19.28
C PRO A 266 -0.98 -25.25 18.16
N PRO A 267 0.33 -25.31 18.45
CA PRO A 267 1.39 -25.07 17.46
C PRO A 267 1.24 -25.92 16.20
N LEU A 268 0.88 -27.19 16.35
CA LEU A 268 0.66 -28.11 15.23
C LEU A 268 -0.36 -27.56 14.22
N VAL A 269 -1.45 -26.93 14.68
CA VAL A 269 -2.47 -26.36 13.79
C VAL A 269 -1.90 -25.19 12.98
N THR A 270 -1.09 -24.35 13.62
CA THR A 270 -0.48 -23.20 12.93
C THR A 270 0.63 -23.61 11.96
N GLU A 271 1.34 -24.71 12.25
CA GLU A 271 2.32 -25.31 11.32
C GLU A 271 1.62 -25.88 10.08
N GLU A 272 0.50 -26.56 10.25
CA GLU A 272 -0.29 -27.07 9.14
C GLU A 272 -0.86 -25.93 8.27
N ILE A 273 -1.18 -24.76 8.84
CA ILE A 273 -1.60 -23.58 8.07
C ILE A 273 -0.42 -23.02 7.26
N ASP A 274 0.80 -23.01 7.79
CA ASP A 274 2.00 -22.64 7.01
C ASP A 274 2.23 -23.61 5.85
N LEU A 275 2.06 -24.92 6.06
CA LEU A 275 2.17 -25.92 4.99
C LEU A 275 1.13 -25.71 3.88
N PHE A 276 -0.09 -25.20 4.19
CA PHE A 276 -1.01 -24.78 3.14
C PHE A 276 -0.47 -23.61 2.32
N GLY A 277 0.21 -22.65 2.95
CA GLY A 277 0.93 -21.58 2.26
C GLY A 277 1.98 -22.13 1.29
N ASP A 278 2.79 -23.10 1.74
CA ASP A 278 3.81 -23.77 0.93
C ASP A 278 3.19 -24.55 -0.24
N ALA A 279 2.09 -25.28 0.00
CA ALA A 279 1.38 -26.00 -1.05
C ALA A 279 0.84 -25.06 -2.14
N ILE A 280 0.27 -23.90 -1.75
CA ILE A 280 -0.22 -22.88 -2.69
C ILE A 280 0.93 -22.27 -3.49
N LEU A 281 2.07 -22.00 -2.84
CA LEU A 281 3.24 -21.42 -3.49
C LEU A 281 3.84 -22.36 -4.54
N ASN A 282 3.94 -23.65 -4.21
CA ASN A 282 4.61 -24.68 -5.01
C ASN A 282 3.69 -25.36 -6.05
N GLU A 283 2.40 -25.07 -6.03
CA GLU A 283 1.42 -25.69 -6.93
C GLU A 283 1.72 -25.35 -8.40
N ARG A 284 2.10 -26.39 -9.19
CA ARG A 284 2.30 -26.28 -10.64
C ARG A 284 0.99 -26.36 -11.45
N GLY A 285 -0.16 -26.37 -10.78
CA GLY A 285 -1.48 -26.51 -11.37
C GLY A 285 -2.03 -27.93 -11.21
N PRO A 286 -3.37 -28.12 -11.29
CA PRO A 286 -3.97 -29.43 -11.15
C PRO A 286 -3.44 -30.36 -12.26
N THR A 287 -2.58 -31.28 -11.95
CA THR A 287 -2.37 -32.46 -12.75
C THR A 287 -3.63 -33.31 -12.56
N ALA A 288 -4.46 -33.36 -13.58
CA ALA A 288 -5.57 -34.30 -13.63
C ALA A 288 -4.94 -35.72 -13.51
N GLY A 289 -5.02 -36.32 -12.34
CA GLY A 289 -4.65 -37.72 -12.23
C GLY A 289 -4.10 -38.27 -10.91
N ALA A 290 -3.83 -37.46 -9.91
CA ALA A 290 -3.25 -38.01 -8.67
C ALA A 290 -4.06 -37.64 -7.43
N LEU A 291 -5.17 -38.32 -7.20
CA LEU A 291 -5.95 -38.25 -5.98
C LEU A 291 -6.01 -39.63 -5.32
N GLY A 292 -4.90 -40.01 -4.66
CA GLY A 292 -4.88 -41.13 -3.74
C GLY A 292 -4.85 -40.62 -2.30
N PHE A 293 -5.93 -40.83 -1.54
CA PHE A 293 -5.87 -40.75 -0.10
C PHE A 293 -5.02 -41.92 0.41
N GLY A 294 -3.73 -41.67 0.67
CA GLY A 294 -2.84 -42.63 1.33
C GLY A 294 -2.75 -42.32 2.81
N GLU A 295 -3.25 -43.25 3.63
CA GLU A 295 -2.86 -43.34 5.04
C GLU A 295 -1.32 -43.33 5.12
N ARG A 296 -0.78 -42.39 5.91
CA ARG A 296 0.64 -42.47 6.30
C ARG A 296 0.85 -43.71 7.19
N ARG A 297 1.20 -44.84 6.57
CA ARG A 297 1.87 -45.93 7.28
C ARG A 297 3.33 -45.53 7.49
N GLY A 298 3.74 -45.50 8.76
CA GLY A 298 5.11 -45.25 9.16
C GLY A 298 6.08 -46.20 8.43
N GLY A 299 7.12 -45.67 7.81
CA GLY A 299 8.16 -46.44 7.20
C GLY A 299 9.17 -45.51 6.56
N GLY A 300 10.38 -45.42 7.14
CA GLY A 300 11.52 -44.70 6.58
C GLY A 300 11.90 -45.20 5.22
N GLY A 301 12.11 -44.29 4.28
CA GLY A 301 12.63 -44.55 2.96
C GLY A 301 12.98 -43.23 2.28
N ARG A 302 14.29 -42.91 2.23
CA ARG A 302 14.86 -41.91 1.34
C ARG A 302 14.68 -42.36 -0.11
N GLY A 303 14.05 -41.54 -0.93
CA GLY A 303 14.12 -41.72 -2.37
C GLY A 303 12.90 -41.25 -3.14
N GLY A 304 13.01 -40.12 -3.87
CA GLY A 304 12.36 -39.92 -5.14
C GLY A 304 10.99 -39.28 -5.19
N SER A 305 10.86 -38.30 -6.07
CA SER A 305 9.66 -37.66 -6.63
C SER A 305 8.80 -36.91 -5.61
N GLY A 306 9.08 -35.61 -5.47
CA GLY A 306 8.32 -34.70 -4.62
C GLY A 306 6.92 -34.41 -5.16
N GLU A 307 5.96 -35.28 -4.90
CA GLU A 307 4.55 -34.90 -4.91
C GLU A 307 4.28 -33.99 -3.69
N PRO A 308 3.66 -32.84 -3.87
CA PRO A 308 3.30 -31.98 -2.75
C PRO A 308 2.28 -32.70 -1.89
N GLN A 309 2.70 -33.13 -0.70
CA GLN A 309 1.80 -33.71 0.29
C GLN A 309 0.85 -32.62 0.80
N LEU A 310 -0.44 -32.85 0.71
CA LEU A 310 -1.45 -31.94 1.28
C LEU A 310 -1.33 -31.98 2.82
N PRO A 311 -1.45 -30.84 3.51
CA PRO A 311 -1.39 -30.73 4.95
C PRO A 311 -2.41 -31.65 5.63
N LEU A 312 -2.04 -32.19 6.79
CA LEU A 312 -2.93 -33.02 7.60
C LEU A 312 -3.99 -32.14 8.29
N ILE A 313 -5.20 -32.67 8.42
CA ILE A 313 -6.23 -31.99 9.20
C ILE A 313 -6.05 -32.41 10.66
N PRO A 314 -5.70 -31.49 11.56
CA PRO A 314 -5.49 -31.83 12.97
C PRO A 314 -6.76 -32.40 13.62
N PRO A 315 -6.65 -33.23 14.66
CA PRO A 315 -7.79 -33.67 15.43
C PRO A 315 -8.51 -32.49 16.09
N VAL A 316 -9.72 -32.71 16.54
CA VAL A 316 -10.48 -31.69 17.29
C VAL A 316 -9.76 -31.45 18.64
N TRP A 317 -9.24 -30.21 18.81
CA TRP A 317 -8.55 -29.81 20.06
C TRP A 317 -9.46 -29.02 21.00
N SER A 318 -10.58 -28.50 20.50
CA SER A 318 -11.58 -27.74 21.25
C SER A 318 -12.93 -27.85 20.56
N THR A 319 -14.00 -27.79 21.34
CA THR A 319 -15.39 -27.77 20.87
C THR A 319 -15.92 -26.34 20.66
N SER A 320 -15.09 -25.34 20.87
CA SER A 320 -15.47 -23.94 20.65
C SER A 320 -15.91 -23.68 19.20
N PRO A 321 -16.85 -22.77 18.96
CA PRO A 321 -17.29 -22.42 17.61
C PRO A 321 -16.12 -21.96 16.71
N GLY A 322 -15.14 -21.27 17.29
CA GLY A 322 -13.94 -20.81 16.59
C GLY A 322 -13.03 -21.95 16.14
N ALA A 323 -12.73 -22.91 17.02
CA ALA A 323 -11.90 -24.07 16.73
C ALA A 323 -12.53 -24.97 15.66
N LEU A 324 -13.83 -25.24 15.81
CA LEU A 324 -14.57 -26.03 14.83
C LEU A 324 -14.64 -25.33 13.46
N ALA A 325 -14.81 -24.00 13.42
CA ALA A 325 -14.81 -23.23 12.19
C ALA A 325 -13.43 -23.24 11.53
N LEU A 326 -12.34 -23.14 12.31
CA LEU A 326 -10.98 -23.20 11.78
C LEU A 326 -10.71 -24.57 11.14
N ARG A 327 -11.05 -25.65 11.84
CA ARG A 327 -10.91 -27.01 11.32
C ARG A 327 -11.71 -27.22 10.03
N GLU A 328 -12.96 -26.75 9.98
CA GLU A 328 -13.77 -26.82 8.74
C GLU A 328 -13.15 -26.02 7.60
N SER A 329 -12.58 -24.86 7.90
CA SER A 329 -11.85 -24.06 6.89
C SER A 329 -10.66 -24.83 6.33
N MET A 330 -9.92 -25.58 7.16
CA MET A 330 -8.82 -26.46 6.71
C MET A 330 -9.35 -27.59 5.80
N VAL A 331 -10.46 -28.23 6.18
CA VAL A 331 -11.13 -29.26 5.34
C VAL A 331 -11.53 -28.67 3.99
N ASN A 332 -12.15 -27.49 3.99
CA ASN A 332 -12.60 -26.84 2.75
C ASN A 332 -11.41 -26.46 1.86
N LEU A 333 -10.31 -25.97 2.44
CA LEU A 333 -9.10 -25.67 1.71
C LEU A 333 -8.49 -26.91 1.07
N THR A 334 -8.39 -28.02 1.83
CA THR A 334 -7.91 -29.30 1.33
C THR A 334 -8.76 -29.78 0.14
N ARG A 335 -10.08 -29.63 0.22
CA ARG A 335 -10.99 -29.99 -0.88
C ARG A 335 -10.77 -29.11 -2.11
N VAL A 336 -10.53 -27.80 -1.93
CA VAL A 336 -10.24 -26.88 -3.04
C VAL A 336 -8.88 -27.23 -3.66
N LEU A 337 -7.85 -27.43 -2.87
CA LEU A 337 -6.50 -27.77 -3.36
C LEU A 337 -6.46 -29.13 -4.07
N SER A 338 -7.27 -30.09 -3.62
CA SER A 338 -7.42 -31.40 -4.27
C SER A 338 -8.31 -31.40 -5.51
N GLY A 339 -8.83 -30.24 -5.94
CA GLY A 339 -9.71 -30.12 -7.11
C GLY A 339 -11.11 -30.72 -6.93
N LYS A 340 -11.44 -31.23 -5.74
CA LYS A 340 -12.72 -31.90 -5.44
C LYS A 340 -13.89 -30.95 -5.17
N TRP A 341 -13.61 -29.66 -5.01
CA TRP A 341 -14.62 -28.66 -4.68
C TRP A 341 -14.33 -27.31 -5.33
N ALA A 342 -15.30 -26.83 -6.09
CA ALA A 342 -15.34 -25.45 -6.54
C ALA A 342 -16.50 -24.76 -5.80
N PRO A 343 -16.27 -23.74 -4.97
CA PRO A 343 -17.36 -23.03 -4.34
C PRO A 343 -18.27 -22.42 -5.41
N ALA A 344 -19.58 -22.60 -5.26
CA ALA A 344 -20.62 -22.15 -6.19
C ALA A 344 -20.77 -20.61 -6.28
N ILE A 345 -19.75 -19.86 -5.94
CA ILE A 345 -19.69 -18.42 -6.11
C ILE A 345 -19.10 -18.15 -7.50
N THR A 346 -19.94 -18.28 -8.50
CA THR A 346 -19.68 -17.61 -9.76
C THR A 346 -19.93 -16.13 -9.52
N PRO A 347 -18.91 -15.26 -9.51
CA PRO A 347 -19.19 -13.83 -9.57
C PRO A 347 -20.04 -13.64 -10.85
N PRO A 348 -21.10 -12.81 -10.83
CA PRO A 348 -21.78 -12.49 -12.07
C PRO A 348 -20.70 -12.05 -13.06
N ALA A 349 -20.77 -12.57 -14.27
CA ALA A 349 -19.88 -12.20 -15.34
C ALA A 349 -20.05 -10.70 -15.60
N ALA A 350 -19.31 -9.88 -14.87
CA ALA A 350 -19.11 -8.52 -15.26
C ALA A 350 -18.30 -8.60 -16.56
N GLU A 351 -18.91 -8.28 -17.68
CA GLU A 351 -18.19 -8.02 -18.90
C GLU A 351 -17.05 -7.05 -18.57
N PRO A 352 -15.84 -7.28 -19.07
CA PRO A 352 -14.75 -6.37 -18.82
C PRO A 352 -15.21 -4.97 -19.27
N PRO A 353 -15.17 -3.97 -18.37
CA PRO A 353 -15.68 -2.66 -18.70
C PRO A 353 -14.97 -2.16 -19.97
N SER A 354 -15.72 -1.75 -20.96
CA SER A 354 -15.16 -1.23 -22.21
C SER A 354 -14.22 -0.05 -21.94
N LEU A 355 -13.25 0.20 -22.79
CA LEU A 355 -12.36 1.36 -22.65
C LEU A 355 -13.16 2.67 -22.47
N ARG A 356 -14.29 2.80 -23.18
CA ARG A 356 -15.21 3.94 -23.04
C ARG A 356 -15.85 4.03 -21.65
N SER A 357 -16.27 2.91 -21.06
CA SER A 357 -16.83 2.92 -19.69
C SER A 357 -15.76 3.24 -18.65
N ARG A 358 -14.55 2.71 -18.80
CA ARG A 358 -13.40 3.05 -17.92
C ARG A 358 -13.05 4.53 -17.99
N MET A 359 -13.01 5.12 -19.19
CA MET A 359 -12.77 6.55 -19.37
C MET A 359 -13.90 7.39 -18.79
N ARG A 360 -15.16 7.00 -19.03
CA ARG A 360 -16.34 7.68 -18.46
C ARG A 360 -16.34 7.61 -16.93
N ASP A 361 -16.09 6.44 -16.35
CA ASP A 361 -16.04 6.28 -14.89
C ASP A 361 -14.84 7.03 -14.28
N SER A 362 -13.76 7.16 -15.02
CA SER A 362 -12.63 7.99 -14.61
C SER A 362 -12.97 9.47 -14.71
N ALA A 363 -13.61 9.91 -15.78
CA ALA A 363 -14.06 11.28 -15.95
C ALA A 363 -15.11 11.67 -14.89
N LEU A 364 -16.05 10.80 -14.58
CA LEU A 364 -17.04 11.02 -13.51
C LEU A 364 -16.37 11.12 -12.14
N ARG A 365 -15.39 10.26 -11.85
CA ARG A 365 -14.59 10.37 -10.62
C ARG A 365 -13.80 11.67 -10.54
N VAL A 366 -13.25 12.14 -11.66
CA VAL A 366 -12.58 13.45 -11.72
C VAL A 366 -13.56 14.57 -11.42
N THR A 367 -14.74 14.58 -12.06
CA THR A 367 -15.77 15.59 -11.84
C THR A 367 -16.31 15.56 -10.42
N GLU A 368 -16.61 14.41 -9.86
CA GLU A 368 -17.02 14.26 -8.46
C GLU A 368 -15.93 14.75 -7.50
N GLN A 369 -14.66 14.51 -7.79
CA GLN A 369 -13.56 14.97 -6.97
C GLN A 369 -13.26 16.46 -7.14
N LEU A 370 -13.41 17.02 -8.33
CA LEU A 370 -13.29 18.47 -8.57
C LEU A 370 -14.42 19.27 -7.93
N ILE A 371 -15.62 18.69 -7.89
CA ILE A 371 -16.81 19.31 -7.26
C ILE A 371 -16.81 19.05 -5.75
N GLY A 372 -16.23 17.93 -5.31
CA GLY A 372 -16.47 17.33 -3.99
C GLY A 372 -15.55 17.76 -2.87
N GLY A 373 -14.73 18.85 -2.96
CA GLY A 373 -14.14 19.14 -1.71
C GLY A 373 -13.01 20.15 -1.56
N ARG A 374 -13.17 20.98 -0.54
CA ARG A 374 -12.18 21.90 0.05
C ARG A 374 -10.79 21.26 0.19
N ILE A 375 -10.71 19.99 0.61
CA ILE A 375 -9.43 19.26 0.83
C ILE A 375 -8.64 19.08 -0.47
N VAL A 376 -9.31 18.85 -1.59
CA VAL A 376 -8.64 18.69 -2.91
C VAL A 376 -8.02 19.99 -3.35
N TRP A 377 -8.77 21.06 -3.24
CA TRP A 377 -8.32 22.39 -3.64
C TRP A 377 -7.23 22.95 -2.72
N GLU A 378 -7.30 22.68 -1.42
CA GLU A 378 -6.24 23.04 -0.48
C GLU A 378 -4.90 22.40 -0.86
N PHE A 379 -4.89 21.11 -1.19
CA PHE A 379 -3.66 20.45 -1.61
C PHE A 379 -3.15 20.97 -2.95
N THR A 380 -4.04 21.17 -3.94
CA THR A 380 -3.68 21.69 -5.26
C THR A 380 -3.08 23.09 -5.14
N LEU A 381 -3.75 23.96 -4.40
CA LEU A 381 -3.28 25.34 -4.18
C LEU A 381 -1.93 25.35 -3.44
N ARG A 382 -1.77 24.52 -2.40
CA ARG A 382 -0.51 24.38 -1.69
C ARG A 382 0.63 23.94 -2.58
N LEU A 383 0.41 22.95 -3.45
CA LEU A 383 1.43 22.48 -4.39
C LEU A 383 1.76 23.58 -5.42
N MET A 384 0.77 24.26 -5.95
CA MET A 384 0.97 25.37 -6.92
C MET A 384 1.74 26.53 -6.28
N ILE A 385 1.39 26.95 -5.06
CA ILE A 385 2.09 28.03 -4.37
C ILE A 385 3.54 27.66 -4.09
N CYS A 386 3.81 26.47 -3.51
CA CYS A 386 5.16 26.04 -3.22
C CYS A 386 6.00 25.88 -4.49
N THR A 387 5.40 25.34 -5.57
CA THR A 387 6.06 25.24 -6.88
C THR A 387 6.31 26.62 -7.47
N GLY A 388 5.37 27.55 -7.35
CA GLY A 388 5.51 28.93 -7.80
C GLY A 388 6.66 29.66 -7.09
N VAL A 389 6.69 29.59 -5.77
CA VAL A 389 7.79 30.17 -4.95
C VAL A 389 9.12 29.57 -5.36
N ALA A 390 9.21 28.25 -5.49
CA ALA A 390 10.44 27.58 -5.92
C ALA A 390 10.85 27.97 -7.35
N ALA A 391 9.90 28.07 -8.27
CA ALA A 391 10.16 28.48 -9.65
C ALA A 391 10.60 29.95 -9.75
N ILE A 392 9.99 30.85 -8.98
CA ILE A 392 10.43 32.25 -8.88
C ILE A 392 11.85 32.32 -8.30
N MET A 393 12.12 31.60 -7.21
CA MET A 393 13.46 31.53 -6.63
C MET A 393 14.48 31.01 -7.65
N SER A 394 14.11 30.02 -8.44
CA SER A 394 15.00 29.44 -9.47
C SER A 394 15.31 30.40 -10.62
N GLU A 395 14.45 31.39 -10.87
CA GLU A 395 14.66 32.42 -11.92
C GLU A 395 15.44 33.64 -11.38
N VAL A 396 15.18 34.00 -10.11
CA VAL A 396 15.75 35.23 -9.51
C VAL A 396 17.12 34.98 -8.86
N LEU A 397 17.32 33.81 -8.25
CA LEU A 397 18.58 33.50 -7.57
C LEU A 397 19.60 32.91 -8.55
N PRO A 398 20.90 33.27 -8.43
CA PRO A 398 21.97 32.75 -9.29
C PRO A 398 22.32 31.30 -8.92
N LEU A 399 21.34 30.41 -8.93
CA LEU A 399 21.52 29.00 -8.58
C LEU A 399 22.03 28.20 -9.77
N GLN A 400 23.07 27.41 -9.54
CA GLN A 400 23.49 26.42 -10.52
C GLN A 400 22.42 25.31 -10.58
N ARG A 401 21.85 25.03 -11.78
CA ARG A 401 20.84 23.99 -12.00
C ARG A 401 19.56 24.17 -11.16
N SER A 402 19.06 25.37 -11.07
CA SER A 402 17.93 25.82 -10.26
C SER A 402 16.63 25.00 -10.42
N TYR A 403 16.43 24.26 -11.53
CA TYR A 403 15.31 23.35 -11.74
C TYR A 403 15.24 22.22 -10.70
N TRP A 404 16.36 21.89 -10.02
CA TRP A 404 16.36 20.90 -8.94
C TRP A 404 15.61 21.37 -7.71
N LEU A 405 15.59 22.66 -7.45
CA LEU A 405 14.78 23.27 -6.39
C LEU A 405 13.30 22.93 -6.57
N VAL A 406 12.77 23.22 -7.75
CA VAL A 406 11.37 22.96 -8.14
C VAL A 406 11.05 21.48 -8.08
N LEU A 407 11.92 20.63 -8.65
CA LEU A 407 11.81 19.17 -8.63
C LEU A 407 11.69 18.63 -7.20
N THR A 408 12.52 19.12 -6.29
CA THR A 408 12.58 18.63 -4.91
C THR A 408 11.32 19.01 -4.14
N VAL A 409 10.78 20.21 -4.33
CA VAL A 409 9.49 20.65 -3.76
C VAL A 409 8.36 19.67 -4.15
N GLY A 410 8.23 19.32 -5.42
CA GLY A 410 7.18 18.42 -5.87
C GLY A 410 7.30 16.99 -5.32
N ILE A 411 8.53 16.49 -5.19
CA ILE A 411 8.77 15.15 -4.59
C ILE A 411 8.41 15.12 -3.11
N ILE A 412 8.72 16.18 -2.35
CA ILE A 412 8.41 16.23 -0.91
C ILE A 412 6.90 16.38 -0.68
N LEU A 413 6.20 17.19 -1.47
CA LEU A 413 4.77 17.49 -1.31
C LEU A 413 3.82 16.41 -1.84
N LYS A 414 4.31 15.31 -2.39
CA LYS A 414 3.43 14.24 -2.92
C LYS A 414 2.42 13.75 -1.86
N PRO A 415 1.11 13.62 -2.20
CA PRO A 415 0.05 13.32 -1.22
C PRO A 415 0.04 11.87 -0.70
N ASP A 416 0.62 10.92 -1.43
CA ASP A 416 0.42 9.49 -1.17
C ASP A 416 1.44 8.85 -0.21
N TYR A 417 2.49 9.55 0.19
CA TYR A 417 3.59 8.98 0.97
C TYR A 417 3.79 9.68 2.31
N GLY A 418 3.21 9.15 3.36
CA GLY A 418 3.53 9.50 4.73
C GLY A 418 3.46 11.00 5.06
N SER A 419 4.07 11.38 6.17
CA SER A 419 4.16 12.76 6.63
C SER A 419 5.04 13.61 5.69
N VAL A 420 4.58 14.82 5.37
CA VAL A 420 5.36 15.82 4.60
C VAL A 420 6.64 16.17 5.34
N PHE A 421 6.52 16.35 6.65
CA PHE A 421 7.65 16.65 7.53
C PHE A 421 8.69 15.53 7.51
N ALA A 422 8.27 14.29 7.73
CA ALA A 422 9.17 13.14 7.70
C ALA A 422 9.89 13.00 6.35
N ARG A 423 9.20 13.25 5.24
CA ARG A 423 9.82 13.23 3.91
C ARG A 423 10.82 14.35 3.70
N ALA A 424 10.52 15.56 4.16
CA ALA A 424 11.47 16.69 4.07
C ALA A 424 12.76 16.36 4.81
N VAL A 425 12.65 15.84 6.04
CA VAL A 425 13.80 15.42 6.85
C VAL A 425 14.58 14.28 6.20
N GLN A 426 13.89 13.21 5.78
CA GLN A 426 14.52 12.07 5.12
C GLN A 426 15.18 12.46 3.80
N ARG A 427 14.55 13.36 3.03
CA ARG A 427 15.11 13.89 1.79
C ARG A 427 16.36 14.71 2.07
N GLY A 428 16.31 15.63 3.04
CA GLY A 428 17.45 16.46 3.43
C GLY A 428 18.66 15.62 3.85
N ILE A 429 18.49 14.78 4.87
CA ILE A 429 19.56 13.92 5.39
C ILE A 429 20.07 12.95 4.31
N GLY A 430 19.17 12.31 3.58
CA GLY A 430 19.55 11.38 2.52
C GLY A 430 20.30 12.05 1.37
N THR A 431 19.96 13.31 1.03
CA THR A 431 20.70 14.08 0.01
C THR A 431 22.07 14.48 0.49
N VAL A 432 22.22 14.90 1.75
CA VAL A 432 23.55 15.22 2.32
C VAL A 432 24.47 14.00 2.23
N ILE A 433 24.04 12.85 2.74
CA ILE A 433 24.83 11.62 2.69
C ILE A 433 25.11 11.20 1.24
N GLY A 434 24.09 11.26 0.38
CA GLY A 434 24.20 10.89 -1.02
C GLY A 434 25.09 11.83 -1.84
N ALA A 435 25.06 13.14 -1.56
CA ALA A 435 25.93 14.14 -2.20
C ALA A 435 27.40 13.92 -1.81
N VAL A 436 27.66 13.68 -0.52
CA VAL A 436 29.01 13.33 -0.07
C VAL A 436 29.51 12.05 -0.74
N LEU A 437 28.66 11.01 -0.81
CA LEU A 437 28.98 9.77 -1.50
C LEU A 437 29.27 10.01 -2.99
N GLY A 438 28.47 10.84 -3.67
CA GLY A 438 28.67 11.22 -5.06
C GLY A 438 29.98 11.98 -5.28
N ALA A 439 30.27 12.96 -4.41
CA ALA A 439 31.52 13.72 -4.45
C ALA A 439 32.76 12.83 -4.26
N VAL A 440 32.71 11.90 -3.30
CA VAL A 440 33.80 10.92 -3.06
C VAL A 440 33.98 10.02 -4.30
N ILE A 441 32.91 9.52 -4.90
CA ILE A 441 33.01 8.71 -6.12
C ILE A 441 33.66 9.51 -7.25
N LEU A 442 33.22 10.76 -7.50
CA LEU A 442 33.79 11.60 -8.55
C LEU A 442 35.24 12.03 -8.28
N ALA A 443 35.65 12.12 -7.01
CA ALA A 443 37.03 12.43 -6.64
C ALA A 443 37.98 11.22 -6.78
N LEU A 444 37.50 10.00 -6.51
CA LEU A 444 38.33 8.81 -6.49
C LEU A 444 38.32 8.02 -7.81
N VAL A 445 37.25 8.09 -8.58
CA VAL A 445 37.08 7.32 -9.83
C VAL A 445 37.36 8.21 -11.03
N PRO A 446 38.36 7.90 -11.85
CA PRO A 446 38.66 8.68 -13.06
C PRO A 446 37.46 8.72 -14.02
N TYR A 447 37.28 9.86 -14.67
CA TYR A 447 36.24 10.02 -15.69
C TYR A 447 36.45 8.99 -16.81
N GLY A 448 35.39 8.26 -17.13
CA GLY A 448 35.44 7.24 -18.18
C GLY A 448 34.64 5.97 -17.82
N PRO A 449 34.93 4.84 -18.48
CA PRO A 449 34.19 3.59 -18.27
C PRO A 449 34.22 3.07 -16.82
N TRP A 450 35.21 3.48 -16.02
CA TRP A 450 35.34 3.09 -14.61
C TRP A 450 34.17 3.58 -13.76
N LEU A 451 33.50 4.68 -14.14
CA LEU A 451 32.31 5.19 -13.50
C LEU A 451 31.12 4.21 -13.60
N LEU A 452 31.14 3.28 -14.54
CA LEU A 452 30.11 2.24 -14.67
C LEU A 452 30.05 1.31 -13.47
N LEU A 453 31.16 1.09 -12.76
CA LEU A 453 31.21 0.21 -11.60
C LEU A 453 30.39 0.78 -10.42
N PRO A 454 30.72 1.97 -9.87
CA PRO A 454 29.91 2.55 -8.80
C PRO A 454 28.47 2.86 -9.25
N PHE A 455 28.25 3.23 -10.50
CA PHE A 455 26.90 3.45 -11.05
C PHE A 455 26.06 2.17 -10.99
N GLY A 456 26.62 1.01 -11.37
CA GLY A 456 25.95 -0.29 -11.29
C GLY A 456 25.64 -0.70 -9.85
N VAL A 457 26.56 -0.45 -8.91
CA VAL A 457 26.34 -0.71 -7.47
C VAL A 457 25.19 0.14 -6.93
N LEU A 458 25.19 1.45 -7.24
CA LEU A 458 24.12 2.36 -6.81
C LEU A 458 22.77 1.95 -7.41
N ALA A 459 22.74 1.56 -8.68
CA ALA A 459 21.55 1.06 -9.36
C ALA A 459 21.00 -0.21 -8.68
N ALA A 460 21.87 -1.14 -8.27
CA ALA A 460 21.48 -2.34 -7.54
C ALA A 460 20.88 -2.02 -6.16
N LEU A 461 21.45 -1.06 -5.45
CA LEU A 461 21.03 -0.69 -4.10
C LEU A 461 19.69 0.08 -4.08
N LEU A 462 19.27 0.67 -5.19
CA LEU A 462 18.05 1.48 -5.24
C LEU A 462 16.76 0.68 -4.92
N PRO A 463 16.49 -0.51 -5.51
CA PRO A 463 15.34 -1.33 -5.12
C PRO A 463 15.41 -1.85 -3.69
N TYR A 464 16.60 -2.14 -3.20
CA TYR A 464 16.83 -2.55 -1.81
C TYR A 464 16.48 -1.42 -0.82
N ALA A 465 16.91 -0.19 -1.11
CA ALA A 465 16.59 0.99 -0.32
C ALA A 465 15.08 1.27 -0.32
N LYS A 466 14.43 1.16 -1.50
CA LYS A 466 12.99 1.39 -1.67
C LYS A 466 12.15 0.47 -0.78
N ALA A 467 12.55 -0.78 -0.59
CA ALA A 467 11.86 -1.73 0.28
C ALA A 467 11.98 -1.37 1.77
N ARG A 468 12.92 -0.51 2.15
CA ARG A 468 13.27 -0.23 3.56
C ARG A 468 12.88 1.15 4.04
N ASN A 469 13.31 2.21 3.36
CA ASN A 469 13.07 3.58 3.80
C ASN A 469 13.27 4.58 2.66
N PHE A 470 12.43 5.63 2.61
CA PHE A 470 12.54 6.71 1.63
C PHE A 470 13.87 7.48 1.73
N GLY A 471 14.40 7.68 2.94
CA GLY A 471 15.71 8.32 3.15
C GLY A 471 16.84 7.53 2.49
N LEU A 472 16.84 6.20 2.61
CA LEU A 472 17.83 5.33 1.94
C LEU A 472 17.71 5.40 0.41
N VAL A 473 16.50 5.53 -0.13
CA VAL A 473 16.32 5.77 -1.57
C VAL A 473 17.06 7.03 -1.98
N THR A 474 16.95 8.10 -1.20
CA THR A 474 17.59 9.37 -1.50
C THR A 474 19.12 9.28 -1.40
N VAL A 475 19.66 8.52 -0.43
CA VAL A 475 21.11 8.28 -0.29
C VAL A 475 21.72 7.67 -1.55
N PHE A 476 21.04 6.72 -2.20
CA PHE A 476 21.56 6.06 -3.40
C PHE A 476 21.11 6.73 -4.71
N LEU A 477 19.93 7.34 -4.74
CA LEU A 477 19.43 8.04 -5.90
C LEU A 477 20.22 9.33 -6.18
N THR A 478 20.63 10.08 -5.14
CA THR A 478 21.36 11.33 -5.31
C THR A 478 22.68 11.15 -6.04
N PRO A 479 23.62 10.29 -5.60
CA PRO A 479 24.86 10.06 -6.32
C PRO A 479 24.62 9.45 -7.71
N LEU A 480 23.64 8.57 -7.86
CA LEU A 480 23.30 7.99 -9.16
C LEU A 480 22.87 9.06 -10.17
N VAL A 481 22.04 10.03 -9.76
CA VAL A 481 21.62 11.15 -10.62
C VAL A 481 22.79 12.12 -10.87
N VAL A 482 23.64 12.37 -9.87
CA VAL A 482 24.84 13.21 -10.05
C VAL A 482 25.77 12.60 -11.08
N LEU A 483 26.09 11.30 -10.99
CA LEU A 483 26.92 10.60 -11.97
C LEU A 483 26.27 10.56 -13.36
N LEU A 484 24.95 10.40 -13.43
CA LEU A 484 24.21 10.39 -14.68
C LEU A 484 24.29 11.75 -15.42
N ILE A 485 24.27 12.85 -14.65
CA ILE A 485 24.33 14.21 -15.21
C ILE A 485 25.79 14.61 -15.53
N ASP A 486 26.75 14.20 -14.69
CA ASP A 486 28.18 14.45 -14.95
C ASP A 486 28.67 13.82 -16.25
N LEU A 487 27.97 12.80 -16.74
CA LEU A 487 28.23 12.22 -18.05
C LEU A 487 28.02 13.20 -19.22
N LEU A 488 27.04 14.13 -19.10
CA LEU A 488 26.77 15.16 -20.11
C LEU A 488 27.68 16.37 -19.97
N ASP A 489 27.86 16.80 -18.73
CA ASP A 489 28.51 18.05 -18.38
C ASP A 489 29.43 17.81 -17.20
N VAL A 490 30.72 17.65 -17.49
CA VAL A 490 31.75 17.29 -16.50
C VAL A 490 31.94 18.47 -15.55
N ALA A 491 31.10 18.56 -14.54
CA ALA A 491 31.15 19.58 -13.51
C ALA A 491 31.75 19.06 -12.18
N GLY A 492 32.00 17.78 -12.09
CA GLY A 492 32.65 17.14 -10.94
C GLY A 492 31.87 17.33 -9.62
N TRP A 493 32.60 17.57 -8.53
CA TRP A 493 32.01 17.66 -7.19
C TRP A 493 31.09 18.88 -6.97
N HIS A 494 31.19 19.93 -7.77
CA HIS A 494 30.29 21.10 -7.74
C HIS A 494 28.81 20.73 -7.95
N LEU A 495 28.54 19.63 -8.65
CA LEU A 495 27.17 19.11 -8.77
C LEU A 495 26.59 18.68 -7.43
N ALA A 496 27.42 18.13 -6.54
CA ALA A 496 26.99 17.73 -5.21
C ALA A 496 26.66 18.94 -4.33
N GLU A 497 27.48 20.01 -4.42
CA GLU A 497 27.25 21.28 -3.72
C GLU A 497 25.94 21.93 -4.16
N ALA A 498 25.72 22.10 -5.46
CA ALA A 498 24.47 22.63 -6.01
C ALA A 498 23.25 21.82 -5.53
N ARG A 499 23.38 20.48 -5.49
CA ARG A 499 22.33 19.60 -5.01
C ARG A 499 21.97 19.78 -3.54
N LEU A 500 22.97 20.07 -2.70
CA LEU A 500 22.76 20.36 -1.27
C LEU A 500 22.00 21.67 -1.07
N VAL A 501 22.45 22.74 -1.73
CA VAL A 501 21.80 24.06 -1.67
C VAL A 501 20.34 23.98 -2.10
N ASP A 502 20.07 23.40 -3.27
CA ASP A 502 18.71 23.23 -3.80
C ASP A 502 17.82 22.41 -2.87
N THR A 503 18.37 21.37 -2.23
CA THR A 503 17.58 20.52 -1.32
C THR A 503 17.25 21.26 -0.01
N VAL A 504 18.18 22.05 0.53
CA VAL A 504 17.93 22.85 1.74
C VAL A 504 16.88 23.91 1.45
N LEU A 505 17.01 24.65 0.35
CA LEU A 505 16.04 25.67 -0.06
C LEU A 505 14.66 25.06 -0.34
N ALA A 506 14.60 23.93 -1.05
CA ALA A 506 13.34 23.23 -1.30
C ALA A 506 12.66 22.76 -0.01
N SER A 507 13.44 22.21 0.92
CA SER A 507 12.92 21.78 2.22
C SER A 507 12.40 22.98 3.03
N ALA A 508 13.11 24.10 3.01
CA ALA A 508 12.66 25.34 3.65
C ALA A 508 11.34 25.85 3.03
N VAL A 509 11.25 25.92 1.70
CA VAL A 509 10.01 26.31 1.00
C VAL A 509 8.86 25.39 1.39
N VAL A 510 9.07 24.07 1.38
CA VAL A 510 8.01 23.11 1.75
C VAL A 510 7.59 23.26 3.21
N LEU A 511 8.53 23.45 4.14
CA LEU A 511 8.21 23.58 5.55
C LEU A 511 7.57 24.94 5.90
N LEU A 512 8.08 26.03 5.34
CA LEU A 512 7.63 27.39 5.68
C LEU A 512 6.36 27.76 4.90
N VAL A 513 6.25 27.40 3.64
CA VAL A 513 5.14 27.76 2.77
C VAL A 513 4.12 26.62 2.62
N GLY A 514 4.61 25.39 2.54
CA GLY A 514 3.76 24.22 2.28
C GLY A 514 3.27 23.49 3.53
N TYR A 515 3.87 23.69 4.69
CA TYR A 515 3.49 23.00 5.92
C TYR A 515 3.01 23.98 7.00
N ALA A 516 3.80 24.97 7.37
CA ALA A 516 3.53 25.84 8.50
C ALA A 516 2.22 26.65 8.41
N PRO A 517 1.79 27.24 7.26
CA PRO A 517 0.58 28.04 7.17
C PRO A 517 -0.71 27.23 7.01
N TRP A 518 -0.64 25.90 6.91
CA TRP A 518 -1.79 25.05 6.57
C TRP A 518 -2.28 24.25 7.78
N PRO A 519 -3.33 24.70 8.50
CA PRO A 519 -3.86 23.97 9.66
C PRO A 519 -4.29 22.52 9.32
N SER A 520 -4.80 22.28 8.10
CA SER A 520 -5.17 20.96 7.62
C SER A 520 -3.99 19.97 7.56
N ALA A 521 -2.75 20.47 7.44
CA ALA A 521 -1.56 19.63 7.48
C ALA A 521 -1.20 19.16 8.91
N TRP A 522 -1.70 19.85 9.94
CA TRP A 522 -1.43 19.60 11.35
C TRP A 522 -2.58 18.88 12.05
N GLN A 523 -3.76 18.87 11.44
CA GLN A 523 -4.91 18.18 11.97
C GLN A 523 -4.85 16.71 11.58
N ALA A 524 -4.91 15.84 12.59
CA ALA A 524 -5.06 14.41 12.34
C ALA A 524 -6.44 14.18 11.70
N HIS A 525 -6.47 13.57 10.52
CA HIS A 525 -7.71 13.17 9.86
C HIS A 525 -8.34 11.92 10.51
N LEU A 526 -7.80 11.52 11.67
CA LEU A 526 -8.23 10.35 12.44
C LEU A 526 -9.72 10.39 12.84
N PRO A 527 -10.29 11.51 13.35
CA PRO A 527 -11.70 11.52 13.75
C PRO A 527 -12.64 11.17 12.61
N GLY A 528 -12.50 11.80 11.46
CA GLY A 528 -13.36 11.54 10.30
C GLY A 528 -13.18 10.13 9.74
N GLN A 529 -11.96 9.61 9.72
CA GLN A 529 -11.71 8.22 9.30
C GLN A 529 -12.24 7.20 10.32
N PHE A 530 -12.17 7.52 11.61
CA PHE A 530 -12.76 6.70 12.66
C PHE A 530 -14.28 6.62 12.52
N ALA A 531 -14.96 7.77 12.35
CA ALA A 531 -16.39 7.84 12.13
C ALA A 531 -16.82 7.07 10.87
N GLY A 532 -16.12 7.23 9.75
CA GLY A 532 -16.36 6.47 8.52
C GLY A 532 -16.16 4.96 8.70
N THR A 533 -15.16 4.56 9.48
CA THR A 533 -14.89 3.15 9.80
C THR A 533 -15.99 2.57 10.69
N LEU A 534 -16.43 3.33 11.68
CA LEU A 534 -17.51 2.95 12.59
C LEU A 534 -18.80 2.68 11.81
N ARG A 535 -19.17 3.56 10.85
CA ARG A 535 -20.33 3.33 9.97
C ARG A 535 -20.16 2.09 9.08
N ALA A 536 -18.96 1.80 8.61
CA ALA A 536 -18.70 0.59 7.83
C ALA A 536 -18.85 -0.69 8.66
N VAL A 537 -18.44 -0.67 9.93
CA VAL A 537 -18.65 -1.76 10.88
C VAL A 537 -20.15 -1.94 11.19
N CYS A 538 -20.89 -0.85 11.42
CA CYS A 538 -22.34 -0.89 11.62
C CYS A 538 -23.06 -1.53 10.42
N ALA A 539 -22.73 -1.14 9.19
CA ALA A 539 -23.34 -1.70 7.98
C ALA A 539 -23.08 -3.20 7.84
N TYR A 540 -21.87 -3.66 8.21
CA TYR A 540 -21.56 -5.09 8.25
C TYR A 540 -22.35 -5.80 9.33
N MET A 541 -22.43 -5.25 10.55
CA MET A 541 -23.14 -5.82 11.69
C MET A 541 -24.64 -6.01 11.39
N GLU A 542 -25.32 -5.00 10.84
CA GLU A 542 -26.72 -5.09 10.42
C GLU A 542 -26.96 -6.19 9.39
N GLN A 543 -26.13 -6.26 8.36
CA GLN A 543 -26.26 -7.27 7.32
C GLN A 543 -25.98 -8.68 7.82
N ALA A 544 -25.00 -8.84 8.71
CA ALA A 544 -24.53 -10.14 9.15
C ALA A 544 -25.38 -10.74 10.27
N LEU A 545 -25.91 -9.90 11.18
CA LEU A 545 -26.65 -10.36 12.36
C LEU A 545 -28.17 -10.25 12.23
N VAL A 546 -28.70 -9.43 11.31
CA VAL A 546 -30.16 -9.26 11.10
C VAL A 546 -30.62 -9.87 9.78
N ALA A 547 -30.07 -9.40 8.67
CA ALA A 547 -30.59 -9.74 7.35
C ALA A 547 -30.35 -11.21 6.97
N MET A 548 -29.20 -11.79 7.31
CA MET A 548 -28.90 -13.19 6.97
C MET A 548 -29.67 -14.21 7.80
N PRO A 549 -29.72 -14.11 9.14
CA PRO A 549 -30.52 -15.02 9.94
C PRO A 549 -32.00 -15.02 9.55
N ALA A 550 -32.58 -13.82 9.30
CA ALA A 550 -33.95 -13.70 8.84
C ALA A 550 -34.21 -14.43 7.51
N ALA A 551 -33.29 -14.31 6.54
CA ALA A 551 -33.39 -15.03 5.26
C ALA A 551 -33.27 -16.54 5.41
N ARG A 552 -32.46 -17.05 6.35
CA ARG A 552 -32.35 -18.49 6.65
C ARG A 552 -33.62 -19.03 7.26
N ILE A 553 -34.20 -18.33 8.25
CA ILE A 553 -35.44 -18.71 8.91
C ILE A 553 -36.59 -18.76 7.88
N ALA A 554 -36.70 -17.78 7.00
CA ALA A 554 -37.70 -17.76 5.92
C ALA A 554 -37.53 -18.92 4.94
N ALA A 555 -36.30 -19.34 4.64
CA ALA A 555 -36.00 -20.45 3.76
C ALA A 555 -36.31 -21.83 4.37
N THR A 556 -36.17 -22.02 5.66
CA THR A 556 -36.51 -23.27 6.36
C THR A 556 -38.01 -23.49 6.53
N GLY A 557 -38.83 -22.44 6.49
CA GLY A 557 -40.28 -22.49 6.54
C GLY A 557 -40.97 -22.83 5.19
N SER A 558 -40.22 -22.90 4.10
CA SER A 558 -40.76 -23.19 2.76
C SER A 558 -40.37 -24.60 2.31
N ALA A 559 -41.35 -25.48 2.17
CA ALA A 559 -41.20 -26.88 1.69
C ALA A 559 -40.79 -27.02 0.21
N ARG A 560 -40.55 -25.93 -0.52
CA ARG A 560 -39.98 -25.92 -1.87
C ARG A 560 -38.52 -25.48 -1.80
N SER A 561 -37.64 -26.25 -2.48
CA SER A 561 -36.21 -25.84 -2.68
C SER A 561 -36.16 -24.35 -3.00
N PRO A 562 -35.39 -23.55 -2.23
CA PRO A 562 -35.41 -22.12 -2.40
C PRO A 562 -34.79 -21.76 -3.75
N LYS A 563 -35.64 -21.48 -4.77
CA LYS A 563 -35.23 -20.54 -5.81
C LYS A 563 -34.87 -19.27 -5.06
N ARG A 564 -33.59 -18.90 -5.10
CA ARG A 564 -33.00 -17.70 -4.49
C ARG A 564 -33.97 -16.52 -4.52
N ALA A 565 -34.27 -15.94 -3.36
CA ALA A 565 -35.09 -14.75 -3.27
C ALA A 565 -34.48 -13.64 -4.17
N PRO A 566 -35.28 -12.95 -5.00
CA PRO A 566 -34.81 -11.83 -5.81
C PRO A 566 -34.43 -10.69 -4.88
N GLY A 567 -33.12 -10.46 -4.67
CA GLY A 567 -32.57 -9.41 -3.82
C GLY A 567 -31.31 -9.78 -3.04
N GLU A 568 -31.04 -11.06 -2.78
CA GLU A 568 -29.76 -11.49 -2.19
C GLU A 568 -28.70 -11.65 -3.27
N ALA A 569 -28.01 -10.54 -3.60
CA ALA A 569 -26.78 -10.64 -4.35
C ALA A 569 -25.77 -11.46 -3.53
N PRO A 570 -25.38 -12.68 -3.96
CA PRO A 570 -24.38 -13.47 -3.26
C PRO A 570 -23.09 -12.66 -3.24
N GLY A 571 -22.74 -12.17 -2.08
CA GLY A 571 -21.55 -11.35 -1.91
C GLY A 571 -21.76 -10.01 -1.21
N LEU A 572 -22.98 -9.55 -0.88
CA LEU A 572 -23.20 -8.29 -0.17
C LEU A 572 -22.50 -8.33 1.21
N ARG A 573 -22.73 -9.37 2.00
CA ARG A 573 -22.04 -9.60 3.28
C ARG A 573 -20.52 -9.58 3.10
N SER A 574 -20.01 -10.32 2.12
CA SER A 574 -18.56 -10.36 1.85
C SER A 574 -18.01 -9.01 1.40
N ARG A 575 -18.81 -8.22 0.66
CA ARG A 575 -18.43 -6.84 0.27
C ARG A 575 -18.40 -5.91 1.47
N LEU A 576 -19.43 -5.91 2.32
CA LEU A 576 -19.51 -5.06 3.50
C LEU A 576 -18.42 -5.43 4.52
N ARG A 577 -18.18 -6.72 4.75
CA ARG A 577 -17.07 -7.18 5.57
C ARG A 577 -15.72 -6.68 5.04
N ARG A 578 -15.44 -6.86 3.76
CA ARG A 578 -14.20 -6.35 3.14
C ARG A 578 -14.09 -4.84 3.28
N ARG A 579 -15.19 -4.11 3.14
CA ARG A 579 -15.22 -2.66 3.34
C ARG A 579 -14.87 -2.30 4.78
N ALA A 580 -15.45 -2.96 5.78
CA ALA A 580 -15.16 -2.72 7.19
C ALA A 580 -13.68 -3.02 7.54
N TYR A 581 -13.15 -4.19 7.14
CA TYR A 581 -11.74 -4.52 7.39
C TYR A 581 -10.77 -3.58 6.64
N ARG A 582 -11.11 -3.17 5.42
CA ARG A 582 -10.30 -2.19 4.67
C ARG A 582 -10.32 -0.82 5.35
N SER A 583 -11.46 -0.38 5.85
CA SER A 583 -11.58 0.87 6.61
C SER A 583 -10.77 0.83 7.90
N LEU A 584 -10.80 -0.26 8.66
CA LEU A 584 -9.97 -0.47 9.84
C LEU A 584 -8.47 -0.45 9.51
N SER A 585 -8.07 -1.12 8.43
CA SER A 585 -6.68 -1.10 7.96
C SER A 585 -6.22 0.31 7.56
N ASN A 586 -7.09 1.08 6.89
CA ASN A 586 -6.81 2.45 6.49
C ASN A 586 -6.70 3.37 7.72
N LEU A 587 -7.62 3.23 8.69
CA LEU A 587 -7.60 3.99 9.95
C LEU A 587 -6.29 3.76 10.70
N ARG A 588 -5.85 2.50 10.80
CA ARG A 588 -4.59 2.15 11.43
C ARG A 588 -3.37 2.70 10.67
N ALA A 589 -3.39 2.65 9.33
CA ALA A 589 -2.35 3.23 8.50
C ALA A 589 -2.27 4.74 8.66
N GLU A 590 -3.42 5.42 8.82
CA GLU A 590 -3.48 6.86 9.10
C GLU A 590 -2.92 7.18 10.49
N PHE A 591 -3.28 6.41 11.50
CA PHE A 591 -2.71 6.53 12.84
C PHE A 591 -1.17 6.42 12.80
N GLN A 592 -0.64 5.39 12.12
CA GLN A 592 0.81 5.22 11.99
C GLN A 592 1.48 6.37 11.23
N ARG A 593 0.82 6.95 10.23
CA ARG A 593 1.30 8.13 9.51
C ARG A 593 1.36 9.35 10.41
N THR A 594 0.31 9.59 11.18
CA THR A 594 0.22 10.72 12.11
C THR A 594 1.25 10.62 13.24
N MET A 595 1.61 9.39 13.65
CA MET A 595 2.69 9.18 14.61
C MET A 595 4.09 9.55 14.10
N ALA A 596 4.26 9.74 12.80
CA ALA A 596 5.51 10.24 12.18
C ALA A 596 5.55 11.77 12.04
N GLU A 597 4.48 12.48 12.45
CA GLU A 597 4.42 13.94 12.50
C GLU A 597 5.12 14.49 13.77
N PRO A 598 5.42 15.80 13.82
CA PRO A 598 5.98 16.43 15.01
C PRO A 598 5.18 16.18 16.29
N ALA A 599 5.83 16.27 17.45
CA ALA A 599 5.29 15.92 18.76
C ALA A 599 3.93 16.55 19.09
N ALA A 600 3.66 17.78 18.63
CA ALA A 600 2.36 18.45 18.82
C ALA A 600 1.20 17.72 18.15
N VAL A 601 1.42 17.09 16.99
CA VAL A 601 0.40 16.33 16.23
C VAL A 601 0.35 14.88 16.71
N SER A 602 1.51 14.24 16.91
CA SER A 602 1.57 12.83 17.30
C SER A 602 1.00 12.59 18.71
N ARG A 603 1.14 13.51 19.66
CA ARG A 603 0.51 13.40 20.98
C ARG A 603 -1.01 13.36 20.90
N ARG A 604 -1.62 14.21 20.08
CA ARG A 604 -3.08 14.17 19.85
C ARG A 604 -3.53 12.86 19.20
N ALA A 605 -2.72 12.33 18.29
CA ALA A 605 -3.00 11.04 17.65
C ALA A 605 -2.91 9.88 18.65
N THR A 606 -1.98 9.92 19.61
CA THR A 606 -1.79 8.86 20.60
C THR A 606 -3.05 8.64 21.44
N ALA A 607 -3.81 9.70 21.74
CA ALA A 607 -5.08 9.62 22.45
C ALA A 607 -6.13 8.74 21.73
N TRP A 608 -6.07 8.66 20.38
CA TRP A 608 -7.00 7.85 19.59
C TRP A 608 -6.66 6.35 19.57
N TRP A 609 -5.46 5.95 20.02
CA TRP A 609 -5.04 4.55 19.94
C TRP A 609 -5.96 3.59 20.70
N PRO A 610 -6.38 3.87 21.93
CA PRO A 610 -7.31 2.99 22.64
C PRO A 610 -8.65 2.84 21.90
N ALA A 611 -9.17 3.92 21.30
CA ALA A 611 -10.42 3.88 20.54
C ALA A 611 -10.28 3.03 19.26
N VAL A 612 -9.15 3.09 18.57
CA VAL A 612 -8.86 2.25 17.39
C VAL A 612 -8.84 0.77 17.79
N VAL A 613 -8.18 0.43 18.91
CA VAL A 613 -8.12 -0.95 19.42
C VAL A 613 -9.53 -1.43 19.81
N ALA A 614 -10.29 -0.63 20.54
CA ALA A 614 -11.65 -0.98 20.93
C ALA A 614 -12.58 -1.19 19.72
N LEU A 615 -12.42 -0.41 18.64
CA LEU A 615 -13.18 -0.62 17.40
C LEU A 615 -12.80 -1.91 16.68
N GLU A 616 -11.53 -2.32 16.74
CA GLU A 616 -11.10 -3.63 16.23
C GLU A 616 -11.73 -4.78 17.04
N GLU A 617 -11.86 -4.62 18.36
CA GLU A 617 -12.55 -5.59 19.23
C GLU A 617 -14.03 -5.71 18.88
N VAL A 618 -14.72 -4.61 18.58
CA VAL A 618 -16.11 -4.67 18.09
C VAL A 618 -16.19 -5.51 16.81
N MET A 619 -15.29 -5.30 15.86
CA MET A 619 -15.29 -6.05 14.61
C MET A 619 -15.03 -7.56 14.83
N ASP A 620 -14.10 -7.90 15.73
CA ASP A 620 -13.82 -9.30 16.08
C ASP A 620 -15.02 -9.95 16.80
N ALA A 621 -15.65 -9.25 17.76
CA ALA A 621 -16.84 -9.73 18.46
C ALA A 621 -18.02 -9.96 17.52
N VAL A 622 -18.29 -9.04 16.59
CA VAL A 622 -19.32 -9.21 15.54
C VAL A 622 -19.00 -10.45 14.69
N THR A 623 -17.76 -10.63 14.30
CA THR A 623 -17.34 -11.78 13.47
C THR A 623 -17.47 -13.09 14.25
N ALA A 624 -17.11 -13.11 15.54
CA ALA A 624 -17.27 -14.26 16.44
C ALA A 624 -18.75 -14.67 16.60
N THR A 625 -19.62 -13.68 16.80
CA THR A 625 -21.09 -13.91 16.90
C THR A 625 -21.63 -14.51 15.59
N VAL A 626 -21.18 -14.01 14.44
CA VAL A 626 -21.57 -14.57 13.14
C VAL A 626 -21.12 -16.03 12.97
N VAL A 627 -19.91 -16.36 13.41
CA VAL A 627 -19.40 -17.75 13.39
C VAL A 627 -20.20 -18.64 14.33
N ALA A 628 -20.54 -18.16 15.52
CA ALA A 628 -21.34 -18.87 16.51
C ALA A 628 -22.76 -19.16 16.00
N ILE A 629 -23.45 -18.17 15.39
CA ILE A 629 -24.76 -18.35 14.75
C ILE A 629 -24.66 -19.39 13.61
N GLY A 630 -23.58 -19.40 12.85
CA GLY A 630 -23.34 -20.42 11.82
C GLY A 630 -23.25 -21.84 12.38
N ARG A 631 -22.96 -21.99 13.67
CA ARG A 631 -22.83 -23.26 14.43
C ARG A 631 -24.07 -23.61 15.26
N GLY A 632 -25.14 -22.85 15.15
CA GLY A 632 -26.43 -23.17 15.78
C GLY A 632 -26.66 -22.48 17.13
N THR A 633 -25.85 -21.48 17.49
CA THR A 633 -26.16 -20.63 18.65
C THR A 633 -27.38 -19.74 18.38
N THR A 634 -27.97 -19.20 19.44
CA THR A 634 -29.12 -18.30 19.37
C THR A 634 -28.84 -17.08 18.49
N VAL A 635 -29.81 -16.74 17.62
CA VAL A 635 -29.77 -15.55 16.80
C VAL A 635 -30.16 -14.34 17.64
N PRO A 636 -29.39 -13.25 17.63
CA PRO A 636 -29.72 -12.05 18.37
C PRO A 636 -31.02 -11.40 17.86
N SER A 637 -31.70 -10.68 18.74
CA SER A 637 -32.90 -9.94 18.31
C SER A 637 -32.53 -8.78 17.39
N ALA A 638 -33.30 -8.57 16.32
CA ALA A 638 -33.09 -7.46 15.41
C ALA A 638 -33.13 -6.09 16.10
N SER A 639 -34.02 -5.95 17.12
CA SER A 639 -34.12 -4.72 17.93
C SER A 639 -32.85 -4.40 18.70
N SER A 640 -32.20 -5.43 19.27
CA SER A 640 -30.92 -5.29 20.00
C SER A 640 -29.78 -4.90 19.06
N VAL A 641 -29.68 -5.51 17.87
CA VAL A 641 -28.68 -5.13 16.88
C VAL A 641 -28.89 -3.69 16.41
N HIS A 642 -30.13 -3.30 16.12
CA HIS A 642 -30.43 -1.93 15.70
C HIS A 642 -30.20 -0.89 16.82
N ALA A 643 -30.38 -1.26 18.09
CA ALA A 643 -30.05 -0.39 19.21
C ALA A 643 -28.53 -0.11 19.27
N LEU A 644 -27.69 -1.16 19.17
CA LEU A 644 -26.23 -1.01 19.14
C LEU A 644 -25.76 -0.18 17.94
N THR A 645 -26.29 -0.45 16.74
CA THR A 645 -25.89 0.29 15.54
C THR A 645 -26.32 1.73 15.55
N ARG A 646 -27.49 2.06 16.11
CA ARG A 646 -27.92 3.44 16.33
C ARG A 646 -26.99 4.18 17.28
N THR A 647 -26.61 3.57 18.39
CA THR A 647 -25.64 4.15 19.33
C THR A 647 -24.31 4.43 18.68
N LEU A 648 -23.76 3.47 17.92
CA LEU A 648 -22.48 3.65 17.23
C LEU A 648 -22.56 4.68 16.10
N LYS A 649 -23.67 4.77 15.36
CA LYS A 649 -23.89 5.79 14.33
C LYS A 649 -23.99 7.20 14.97
N ALA A 650 -24.71 7.33 16.09
CA ALA A 650 -24.77 8.59 16.82
C ALA A 650 -23.39 9.05 17.33
N VAL A 651 -22.55 8.11 17.76
CA VAL A 651 -21.16 8.40 18.11
C VAL A 651 -20.36 8.86 16.88
N ALA A 652 -20.55 8.21 15.72
CA ALA A 652 -19.87 8.63 14.49
C ALA A 652 -20.27 10.05 14.07
N ASP A 653 -21.55 10.39 14.21
CA ASP A 653 -22.09 11.72 13.88
C ASP A 653 -21.56 12.78 14.88
N ALA A 654 -21.52 12.46 16.16
CA ALA A 654 -20.95 13.33 17.20
C ALA A 654 -19.46 13.63 16.96
N ILE A 655 -18.67 12.63 16.54
CA ILE A 655 -17.27 12.82 16.21
C ILE A 655 -17.10 13.77 14.99
N GLU A 656 -17.94 13.64 13.96
CA GLU A 656 -17.87 14.51 12.79
C GLU A 656 -18.30 15.93 13.07
N THR A 657 -19.30 16.10 13.93
CA THR A 657 -19.78 17.44 14.35
C THR A 657 -18.98 18.03 15.49
N SER A 658 -17.96 17.31 16.00
CA SER A 658 -17.16 17.69 17.17
C SER A 658 -18.02 18.00 18.41
N THR A 659 -19.13 17.26 18.57
CA THR A 659 -20.02 17.34 19.73
C THR A 659 -19.75 16.17 20.68
N PRO A 660 -19.99 16.31 21.98
CA PRO A 660 -19.88 15.19 22.91
C PRO A 660 -20.84 14.06 22.51
N PRO A 661 -20.38 12.79 22.46
CA PRO A 661 -21.25 11.67 22.11
C PRO A 661 -22.34 11.49 23.18
N GLN A 662 -23.59 11.66 22.80
CA GLN A 662 -24.73 11.39 23.66
C GLN A 662 -25.12 9.91 23.49
N VAL A 663 -24.97 9.10 24.56
CA VAL A 663 -25.42 7.72 24.59
C VAL A 663 -26.90 7.71 24.90
N ALA A 664 -27.75 7.47 23.92
CA ALA A 664 -29.19 7.39 24.09
C ALA A 664 -29.62 6.07 24.72
N GLY A 665 -29.68 6.00 26.03
CA GLY A 665 -30.24 4.88 26.79
C GLY A 665 -29.27 3.73 27.08
N PRO A 666 -29.74 2.72 27.86
CA PRO A 666 -28.93 1.56 28.22
C PRO A 666 -28.67 0.66 27.00
N LEU A 667 -27.47 0.06 26.95
CA LEU A 667 -27.15 -0.94 25.93
C LEU A 667 -28.00 -2.21 26.10
N PRO A 668 -28.37 -2.89 25.02
CA PRO A 668 -29.23 -4.08 25.10
C PRO A 668 -28.56 -5.22 25.88
N GLY A 669 -29.37 -5.91 26.70
CA GLY A 669 -28.96 -7.05 27.50
C GLY A 669 -29.17 -8.41 26.80
N ASP A 670 -29.07 -8.47 25.47
CA ASP A 670 -29.24 -9.69 24.68
C ASP A 670 -28.02 -10.62 24.86
N PRO A 671 -28.22 -11.85 25.41
CA PRO A 671 -27.12 -12.78 25.68
C PRO A 671 -26.33 -13.18 24.41
N ALA A 672 -27.01 -13.22 23.25
CA ALA A 672 -26.37 -13.52 21.99
C ALA A 672 -25.42 -12.38 21.50
N LEU A 673 -25.52 -11.20 22.10
CA LEU A 673 -24.70 -10.02 21.78
C LEU A 673 -23.78 -9.58 22.93
N GLU A 674 -23.64 -10.38 23.99
CA GLU A 674 -22.87 -9.99 25.18
C GLU A 674 -21.45 -9.52 24.84
N ALA A 675 -20.72 -10.27 24.02
CA ALA A 675 -19.37 -9.92 23.59
C ALA A 675 -19.36 -8.63 22.75
N VAL A 676 -20.33 -8.47 21.86
CA VAL A 676 -20.45 -7.24 21.03
C VAL A 676 -20.80 -6.04 21.90
N THR A 677 -21.74 -6.21 22.83
CA THR A 677 -22.16 -5.15 23.76
C THR A 677 -21.01 -4.74 24.67
N ALA A 678 -20.20 -5.69 25.17
CA ALA A 678 -19.00 -5.40 25.96
C ALA A 678 -17.96 -4.60 25.16
N ALA A 679 -17.70 -4.99 23.91
CA ALA A 679 -16.78 -4.27 23.03
C ALA A 679 -17.29 -2.86 22.67
N VAL A 680 -18.59 -2.70 22.42
CA VAL A 680 -19.22 -1.36 22.20
C VAL A 680 -19.07 -0.50 23.45
N ARG A 681 -19.28 -1.06 24.64
CA ARG A 681 -19.07 -0.35 25.92
C ARG A 681 -17.63 0.13 26.07
N SER A 682 -16.65 -0.68 25.65
CA SER A 682 -15.23 -0.30 25.63
C SER A 682 -14.99 0.92 24.73
N VAL A 683 -15.54 0.92 23.51
CA VAL A 683 -15.45 2.10 22.60
C VAL A 683 -16.03 3.34 23.25
N LEU A 684 -17.24 3.23 23.85
CA LEU A 684 -17.93 4.37 24.50
C LEU A 684 -17.11 4.89 25.68
N SER A 685 -16.59 3.97 26.54
CA SER A 685 -15.82 4.37 27.73
C SER A 685 -14.52 5.11 27.37
N VAL A 686 -13.87 4.69 26.30
CA VAL A 686 -12.64 5.38 25.81
C VAL A 686 -12.98 6.76 25.26
N LEU A 687 -13.98 6.86 24.40
CA LEU A 687 -14.34 8.13 23.76
C LEU A 687 -14.90 9.16 24.77
N THR A 688 -15.59 8.73 25.82
CA THR A 688 -16.08 9.64 26.85
C THR A 688 -14.98 10.13 27.78
N ARG A 689 -13.97 9.33 28.11
CA ARG A 689 -12.80 9.75 28.89
C ARG A 689 -11.96 10.76 28.16
N ASP A 690 -11.70 10.55 26.87
CA ASP A 690 -10.83 11.43 26.07
C ASP A 690 -11.56 12.72 25.66
N ALA A 691 -12.88 12.68 25.47
CA ALA A 691 -13.66 13.89 25.24
C ALA A 691 -13.63 14.86 26.43
N LEU A 692 -13.59 14.35 27.67
CA LEU A 692 -13.42 15.17 28.87
C LEU A 692 -12.00 15.76 28.97
N ALA A 693 -10.97 15.02 28.57
CA ALA A 693 -9.58 15.52 28.58
C ALA A 693 -9.34 16.60 27.52
N VAL A 694 -9.95 16.48 26.34
CA VAL A 694 -9.85 17.48 25.27
C VAL A 694 -10.67 18.74 25.55
N SER A 695 -11.81 18.62 26.24
CA SER A 695 -12.67 19.77 26.59
C SER A 695 -12.12 20.61 27.74
N GLN A 696 -11.27 20.06 28.60
CA GLN A 696 -10.70 20.75 29.77
C GLN A 696 -9.40 21.48 29.49
N GLY A 697 -8.85 21.43 28.28
CA GLY A 697 -7.61 22.17 27.93
C GLY A 697 -6.34 21.66 28.62
N ASP A 698 -6.45 20.66 29.49
CA ASP A 698 -5.36 20.04 30.20
C ASP A 698 -4.69 18.95 29.34
N ALA A 699 -3.79 19.39 28.46
CA ALA A 699 -2.78 18.48 27.95
C ALA A 699 -1.79 18.23 29.12
N PRO A 700 -1.62 16.99 29.61
CA PRO A 700 -0.57 16.72 30.59
C PRO A 700 0.78 17.16 30.00
N ALA A 701 1.53 17.92 30.83
CA ALA A 701 2.81 18.54 30.53
C ALA A 701 3.90 17.56 30.07
#